data_355e3f12ff8590d621f036262747ae5b
#
_entry.id   355e3f12ff8590d621f036262747ae5b
#
_cell.length_a   1.000
_cell.length_b   1.000
_cell.length_c   1.000
_cell.angle_alpha   90.00
_cell.angle_beta   90.00
_cell.angle_gamma   90.00
#
_symmetry.space_group_name_H-M   'P 1'
#
loop_
_entity.id
_entity.type
_entity.pdbx_description
1 polymer ?
#
loop_
_entity_poly.entity_id
_entity_poly.type
_entity_poly.pdbx_seq_one_letter_code
_entity_poly.pdbx_strand_id
1 'polypeptide(L)'
;MKCIRLFRMGTLALGLCCVPAMVNGQSNDQGQIRGTVSDSRGAVIAGANVTLTDVGTNVSEKTTANDHGLYVFTALRAANYRMLVESAGFGPVEKAGIALDVNQQTTLNVTLSPAAANTSVTVESTPVLLDADNATLGTDVGTKYLTQVPLENRDPFGLAFLAAGVTETAGSGIQDGYPAGTNFVSNGQRNATAEIRLDGTLTTAPEQGEGGTSNIYYQATVEALQEVKVQNNSFSAEYGNNGGTVLDEVMKSGTNSLHGSAYEFNQNSVFDARDYFNSGPKPGHSQNQFGASIGGPIRKNKTFFFADFESVIASNPVNIVATVPTAAQINGDFSQAMTYDPDGNPVQNQIFDPFLIDPNAYSRPAYANNVIPQGEIDPVGQAILKLYPKPNTAGDAVSGANNFRDVILSTSTLWQFDVKIDQHFTEKSTLSGRYSNVFAHGSTPTVFGDGDTWSDGQAYTERVFNDGLTYTYTPSPRTLLTLTAGLDRVTSPSHTNYPSPTSVGFPSYLEQNGVVRMPSIIMPEAPWTSIFDQCCVDTNFAHTLGNYSASFSWTKGQQTIKFGGEQRLFYNNFFQPNYPNGLFSFDQDVTAQIPFDTDNGIQGNSFAGLLIGYGDSGSINVSQSVADKSKETGFYVQDDWRVNRKLTLNLGFRYEWSTPYTERRNNSQFSDFTGDSGLGIAGVSGNLLGTTIFASPAKRSIPTDWNNAAPRLGFAYLANDKLVIRGGAGVYYGMSVATNFQYPGTAFTASPEAFFTKDGYLTRSATLENPFPGGIEQPQGTKYGKLAEWG
;
A
#
# COMPACT_ATOMS: atom_id res chain seq x y z
N MET A 1 -0.44 -36.20 -3.09
CA MET A 1 -0.26 -34.71 -3.08
C MET A 1 0.70 -34.15 -2.01
N LYS A 2 1.49 -34.96 -1.29
CA LYS A 2 2.45 -34.46 -0.29
C LYS A 2 3.91 -34.32 -0.77
N CYS A 3 4.27 -34.82 -1.95
CA CYS A 3 5.64 -34.73 -2.48
C CYS A 3 5.97 -33.51 -3.33
N ILE A 4 4.99 -32.69 -3.71
CA ILE A 4 5.21 -31.52 -4.59
C ILE A 4 5.61 -30.25 -3.79
N ARG A 5 5.39 -30.21 -2.50
CA ARG A 5 5.73 -29.03 -1.66
C ARG A 5 7.21 -28.94 -1.27
N LEU A 6 7.94 -30.05 -1.23
CA LEU A 6 9.39 -30.01 -0.92
C LEU A 6 10.27 -29.64 -2.11
N PHE A 7 9.78 -29.75 -3.35
CA PHE A 7 10.55 -29.40 -4.55
C PHE A 7 10.61 -27.89 -4.84
N ARG A 8 9.69 -27.10 -4.24
CA ARG A 8 9.68 -25.63 -4.40
C ARG A 8 10.63 -24.88 -3.47
N MET A 9 11.06 -25.48 -2.37
CA MET A 9 12.08 -24.88 -1.50
C MET A 9 13.50 -25.10 -2.01
N GLY A 10 13.76 -26.16 -2.77
CA GLY A 10 15.07 -26.46 -3.36
C GLY A 10 15.44 -25.57 -4.56
N THR A 11 14.46 -25.06 -5.28
CA THR A 11 14.70 -24.20 -6.45
C THR A 11 15.03 -22.75 -6.10
N LEU A 12 14.67 -22.30 -4.90
CA LEU A 12 15.05 -20.94 -4.43
C LEU A 12 16.54 -20.88 -4.05
N ALA A 13 17.09 -21.97 -3.52
CA ALA A 13 18.52 -22.04 -3.15
C ALA A 13 19.47 -22.20 -4.36
N LEU A 14 18.99 -22.77 -5.47
CA LEU A 14 19.81 -22.92 -6.70
C LEU A 14 19.77 -21.70 -7.61
N GLY A 15 18.76 -20.85 -7.50
CA GLY A 15 18.66 -19.58 -8.26
C GLY A 15 19.68 -18.52 -7.83
N LEU A 16 20.24 -18.65 -6.64
CA LEU A 16 21.22 -17.68 -6.10
C LEU A 16 22.65 -17.89 -6.63
N CYS A 17 22.96 -19.01 -7.28
CA CYS A 17 24.32 -19.34 -7.74
C CYS A 17 24.64 -18.95 -9.18
N CYS A 18 23.71 -18.41 -9.96
CA CYS A 18 23.92 -18.12 -11.38
C CYS A 18 23.58 -16.68 -11.76
N VAL A 19 24.10 -15.68 -11.03
CA VAL A 19 24.13 -14.29 -11.54
C VAL A 19 25.58 -13.90 -11.77
N PRO A 20 26.06 -13.84 -12.97
CA PRO A 20 27.37 -13.28 -13.24
C PRO A 20 27.27 -11.77 -13.31
N ALA A 21 28.07 -11.14 -12.46
CA ALA A 21 28.77 -9.90 -12.64
C ALA A 21 27.97 -8.58 -12.71
N MET A 22 28.39 -7.69 -11.82
CA MET A 22 28.19 -6.24 -11.76
C MET A 22 26.80 -5.79 -11.28
N VAL A 23 26.48 -6.12 -10.05
CA VAL A 23 25.54 -5.34 -9.27
C VAL A 23 26.33 -4.57 -8.23
N ASN A 24 26.36 -3.27 -8.36
CA ASN A 24 26.86 -2.33 -7.34
C ASN A 24 25.61 -1.73 -6.67
N GLY A 25 25.44 -1.76 -5.37
CA GLY A 25 24.24 -1.31 -4.73
C GLY A 25 24.33 -1.02 -3.22
N GLN A 26 23.28 -0.83 -2.43
CA GLN A 26 23.21 -0.15 -1.14
C GLN A 26 22.71 -0.94 0.06
N SER A 27 23.16 -0.58 1.28
CA SER A 27 22.44 -0.71 2.56
C SER A 27 22.79 0.43 3.52
N ASN A 28 21.79 0.96 4.25
CA ASN A 28 21.86 2.26 4.93
C ASN A 28 21.52 2.23 6.42
N ASP A 29 21.44 1.09 7.05
CA ASP A 29 21.11 0.92 8.47
C ASP A 29 22.36 1.04 9.39
N GLN A 30 23.51 1.37 8.84
CA GLN A 30 24.77 1.32 9.56
C GLN A 30 25.31 2.70 9.92
N GLY A 31 25.60 2.88 11.21
CA GLY A 31 26.20 4.08 11.74
C GLY A 31 27.73 4.10 11.67
N GLN A 32 28.32 5.24 12.02
CA GLN A 32 29.76 5.47 12.07
C GLN A 32 30.15 6.21 13.35
N ILE A 33 31.20 5.76 14.01
CA ILE A 33 31.85 6.50 15.07
C ILE A 33 33.26 6.88 14.62
N ARG A 34 33.57 8.17 14.66
CA ARG A 34 34.93 8.68 14.39
C ARG A 34 35.38 9.66 15.46
N GLY A 35 36.68 9.96 15.55
CA GLY A 35 37.17 10.93 16.53
C GLY A 35 38.63 11.11 16.45
N THR A 36 39.14 11.99 17.34
CA THR A 36 40.56 12.30 17.47
C THR A 36 41.07 11.88 18.84
N VAL A 37 42.20 11.20 18.91
CA VAL A 37 42.88 10.92 20.16
C VAL A 37 43.96 12.02 20.35
N SER A 38 43.90 12.70 21.48
CA SER A 38 44.81 13.78 21.85
C SER A 38 45.32 13.65 23.27
N ASP A 39 46.42 14.35 23.62
CA ASP A 39 46.86 14.52 24.99
C ASP A 39 46.11 15.67 25.69
N SER A 40 46.40 15.89 26.97
CA SER A 40 45.77 16.94 27.77
C SER A 40 46.14 18.37 27.33
N ARG A 41 47.13 18.54 26.42
CA ARG A 41 47.53 19.81 25.83
C ARG A 41 46.95 20.02 24.43
N GLY A 42 46.20 19.04 23.92
CA GLY A 42 45.56 19.05 22.62
C GLY A 42 46.49 18.55 21.49
N ALA A 43 47.67 18.02 21.80
CA ALA A 43 48.54 17.40 20.77
C ALA A 43 47.95 16.02 20.39
N VAL A 44 47.95 15.70 19.09
CA VAL A 44 47.42 14.44 18.58
C VAL A 44 48.32 13.25 18.93
N ILE A 45 47.73 12.14 19.26
CA ILE A 45 48.41 10.88 19.59
C ILE A 45 48.24 9.92 18.43
N ALA A 46 49.29 9.77 17.61
CA ALA A 46 49.30 8.79 16.52
C ALA A 46 49.53 7.37 17.05
N GLY A 47 48.96 6.37 16.38
CA GLY A 47 49.16 4.97 16.72
C GLY A 47 48.42 4.49 17.99
N ALA A 48 47.54 5.30 18.59
CA ALA A 48 46.72 4.86 19.71
C ALA A 48 45.79 3.74 19.25
N ASN A 49 45.70 2.66 20.05
CA ASN A 49 44.76 1.58 19.81
C ASN A 49 43.36 1.93 20.32
N VAL A 50 42.35 1.78 19.50
CA VAL A 50 40.96 2.01 19.84
C VAL A 50 40.17 0.74 19.65
N THR A 51 39.57 0.22 20.71
CA THR A 51 38.69 -0.95 20.69
C THR A 51 37.27 -0.53 20.99
N LEU A 52 36.34 -0.83 20.12
CA LEU A 52 34.92 -0.58 20.28
C LEU A 52 34.20 -1.91 20.46
N THR A 53 33.40 -2.05 21.52
CA THR A 53 32.68 -3.28 21.84
C THR A 53 31.18 -3.01 21.93
N ASP A 54 30.40 -3.75 21.17
CA ASP A 54 28.94 -3.80 21.31
C ASP A 54 28.59 -4.53 22.62
N VAL A 55 27.92 -3.84 23.53
CA VAL A 55 27.62 -4.36 24.87
C VAL A 55 26.67 -5.54 24.82
N GLY A 56 25.72 -5.53 23.90
CA GLY A 56 24.71 -6.59 23.74
C GLY A 56 25.26 -7.91 23.22
N THR A 57 26.15 -7.83 22.23
CA THR A 57 26.70 -9.02 21.55
C THR A 57 28.12 -9.38 22.00
N ASN A 58 28.79 -8.47 22.72
CA ASN A 58 30.21 -8.57 23.07
C ASN A 58 31.14 -8.74 21.86
N VAL A 59 30.72 -8.32 20.68
CA VAL A 59 31.53 -8.26 19.47
C VAL A 59 32.38 -6.99 19.54
N SER A 60 33.67 -7.12 19.28
CA SER A 60 34.61 -6.01 19.34
C SER A 60 35.25 -5.74 18.00
N GLU A 61 35.37 -4.46 17.65
CA GLU A 61 36.12 -3.96 16.51
C GLU A 61 37.32 -3.19 16.99
N LYS A 62 38.43 -3.22 16.22
CA LYS A 62 39.68 -2.55 16.57
C LYS A 62 40.17 -1.69 15.43
N THR A 63 40.63 -0.50 15.77
CA THR A 63 41.30 0.44 14.85
C THR A 63 42.47 1.09 15.52
N THR A 64 43.33 1.75 14.74
CA THR A 64 44.44 2.57 15.25
C THR A 64 44.31 4.00 14.76
N ALA A 65 44.60 4.96 15.62
CA ALA A 65 44.64 6.37 15.25
C ALA A 65 45.74 6.61 14.23
N ASN A 66 45.47 7.39 13.18
CA ASN A 66 46.46 7.72 12.15
C ASN A 66 47.48 8.82 12.62
N ASP A 67 48.35 9.30 11.73
CA ASP A 67 49.34 10.34 12.01
C ASP A 67 48.74 11.68 12.46
N HIS A 68 47.46 11.90 12.23
CA HIS A 68 46.66 13.04 12.72
C HIS A 68 45.82 12.72 13.95
N GLY A 69 46.05 11.57 14.58
CA GLY A 69 45.28 11.11 15.74
C GLY A 69 43.85 10.68 15.42
N LEU A 70 43.46 10.61 14.13
CA LEU A 70 42.12 10.31 13.73
C LEU A 70 41.87 8.79 13.73
N TYR A 71 40.75 8.37 14.30
CA TYR A 71 40.24 7.00 14.22
C TYR A 71 38.82 6.96 13.65
N VAL A 72 38.41 5.84 13.11
CA VAL A 72 37.07 5.62 12.56
C VAL A 72 36.66 4.16 12.71
N PHE A 73 35.41 3.97 13.04
CA PHE A 73 34.68 2.71 12.93
C PHE A 73 33.51 2.93 11.98
N THR A 74 33.38 2.09 10.98
CA THR A 74 32.30 2.09 9.99
C THR A 74 31.49 0.81 10.15
N ALA A 75 30.30 0.75 9.59
CA ALA A 75 29.45 -0.44 9.63
C ALA A 75 28.92 -0.81 11.02
N LEU A 76 28.69 0.17 11.86
CA LEU A 76 28.15 -0.05 13.20
C LEU A 76 26.62 -0.13 13.13
N ARG A 77 26.06 -1.15 13.75
CA ARG A 77 24.60 -1.24 13.93
C ARG A 77 24.15 -0.30 15.05
N ALA A 78 22.89 0.04 15.08
CA ALA A 78 22.28 0.73 16.21
C ALA A 78 22.38 -0.14 17.47
N ALA A 79 23.13 0.31 18.45
CA ALA A 79 23.40 -0.40 19.70
C ALA A 79 24.05 0.49 20.76
N ASN A 80 24.22 -0.06 21.96
CA ASN A 80 25.06 0.55 22.98
C ASN A 80 26.49 0.02 22.93
N TYR A 81 27.45 0.93 22.89
CA TYR A 81 28.85 0.61 22.77
C TYR A 81 29.67 1.04 23.99
N ARG A 82 30.79 0.36 24.15
CA ARG A 82 31.88 0.68 25.06
C ARG A 82 33.16 0.81 24.25
N MET A 83 33.90 1.89 24.47
CA MET A 83 35.18 2.21 23.77
C MET A 83 36.34 2.22 24.72
N LEU A 84 37.37 1.46 24.45
CA LEU A 84 38.64 1.50 25.15
C LEU A 84 39.74 2.09 24.23
N VAL A 85 40.48 3.11 24.73
CA VAL A 85 41.58 3.76 24.02
C VAL A 85 42.86 3.59 24.82
N GLU A 86 43.91 3.06 24.16
CA GLU A 86 45.21 2.76 24.76
C GLU A 86 46.33 3.29 23.90
N SER A 87 47.37 3.87 24.55
CA SER A 87 48.60 4.29 23.87
C SER A 87 49.80 4.16 24.80
N ALA A 88 50.94 3.84 24.25
CA ALA A 88 52.19 3.69 25.03
C ALA A 88 52.56 5.03 25.72
N GLY A 89 52.76 4.99 27.01
CA GLY A 89 53.10 6.18 27.83
C GLY A 89 51.89 6.96 28.34
N PHE A 90 50.66 6.52 28.03
CA PHE A 90 49.43 7.12 28.48
C PHE A 90 48.58 6.13 29.30
N GLY A 91 47.77 6.64 30.23
CA GLY A 91 46.79 5.81 30.91
C GLY A 91 45.64 5.46 29.96
N PRO A 92 45.14 4.19 30.03
CA PRO A 92 44.00 3.80 29.23
C PRO A 92 42.73 4.57 29.64
N VAL A 93 41.89 4.91 28.63
CA VAL A 93 40.58 5.57 28.85
C VAL A 93 39.48 4.67 28.31
N GLU A 94 38.48 4.39 29.15
CA GLU A 94 37.27 3.70 28.77
C GLU A 94 36.09 4.66 28.77
N LYS A 95 35.37 4.69 27.68
CA LYS A 95 34.03 5.37 27.58
C LYS A 95 32.93 4.33 27.43
N ALA A 96 31.96 4.37 28.33
CA ALA A 96 30.80 3.49 28.31
C ALA A 96 29.51 4.28 28.03
N GLY A 97 28.42 3.57 27.69
CA GLY A 97 27.13 4.19 27.43
C GLY A 97 27.06 4.99 26.13
N ILE A 98 27.83 4.61 25.12
CA ILE A 98 27.80 5.24 23.79
C ILE A 98 26.62 4.63 23.06
N ALA A 99 25.48 5.33 23.06
CA ALA A 99 24.31 4.96 22.24
C ALA A 99 24.54 5.44 20.81
N LEU A 100 24.38 4.57 19.83
CA LEU A 100 24.42 4.86 18.40
C LEU A 100 23.10 4.48 17.77
N ASP A 101 22.47 5.45 17.13
CA ASP A 101 21.19 5.29 16.42
C ASP A 101 21.44 4.88 14.95
N VAL A 102 20.40 4.47 14.27
CA VAL A 102 20.44 4.02 12.87
C VAL A 102 20.98 5.11 11.95
N ASN A 103 21.95 4.74 11.10
CA ASN A 103 22.61 5.65 10.14
C ASN A 103 23.17 6.93 10.79
N GLN A 104 23.45 6.87 12.09
CA GLN A 104 24.05 8.00 12.81
C GLN A 104 25.54 8.09 12.52
N GLN A 105 26.01 9.31 12.17
CA GLN A 105 27.43 9.63 12.07
C GLN A 105 27.83 10.51 13.26
N THR A 106 28.65 9.99 14.13
CA THR A 106 29.02 10.72 15.35
C THR A 106 30.52 10.89 15.50
N THR A 107 30.92 12.06 16.07
CA THR A 107 32.30 12.36 16.42
C THR A 107 32.50 12.27 17.92
N LEU A 108 33.37 11.35 18.35
CA LEU A 108 33.74 11.14 19.75
C LEU A 108 35.25 11.34 19.95
N ASN A 109 35.66 12.50 20.46
CA ASN A 109 37.05 12.78 20.73
C ASN A 109 37.47 12.24 22.10
N VAL A 110 38.70 11.72 22.19
CA VAL A 110 39.25 11.14 23.42
C VAL A 110 40.56 11.82 23.80
N THR A 111 40.67 12.23 25.06
CA THR A 111 41.90 12.82 25.59
C THR A 111 42.53 11.83 26.54
N LEU A 112 43.80 11.49 26.29
CA LEU A 112 44.60 10.64 27.15
C LEU A 112 45.50 11.48 28.07
N SER A 113 45.64 11.04 29.31
CA SER A 113 46.60 11.65 30.26
C SER A 113 47.87 10.79 30.35
N PRO A 114 49.04 11.37 30.63
CA PRO A 114 50.23 10.58 30.84
C PRO A 114 50.05 9.52 31.93
N ALA A 115 50.62 8.36 31.75
CA ALA A 115 50.48 7.24 32.66
C ALA A 115 51.08 7.59 34.05
N ALA A 116 50.25 7.91 35.02
CA ALA A 116 50.61 7.88 36.43
C ALA A 116 50.10 6.57 36.99
N ALA A 117 50.96 5.60 37.21
CA ALA A 117 50.75 4.31 37.87
C ALA A 117 49.29 3.74 37.77
N ASN A 118 49.05 2.90 36.76
CA ASN A 118 47.92 1.91 36.65
C ASN A 118 46.51 2.41 37.02
N THR A 119 46.08 3.58 36.58
CA THR A 119 44.70 4.01 36.81
C THR A 119 43.93 4.01 35.50
N SER A 120 43.00 3.07 35.33
CA SER A 120 41.96 3.16 34.30
C SER A 120 40.90 4.15 34.81
N VAL A 121 40.54 5.14 34.02
CA VAL A 121 39.48 6.07 34.34
C VAL A 121 38.24 5.65 33.53
N THR A 122 37.26 5.07 34.20
CA THR A 122 35.93 4.84 33.59
C THR A 122 35.17 6.15 33.64
N VAL A 123 34.91 6.74 32.49
CA VAL A 123 34.08 7.92 32.40
C VAL A 123 32.70 7.48 31.92
N GLU A 124 31.71 7.44 32.80
CA GLU A 124 30.30 7.38 32.40
C GLU A 124 29.97 8.68 31.67
N SER A 125 29.86 8.61 30.36
CA SER A 125 29.34 9.73 29.60
C SER A 125 28.07 9.28 28.90
N THR A 126 26.95 9.95 29.18
CA THR A 126 25.82 10.00 28.28
C THR A 126 25.92 11.35 27.57
N PRO A 127 26.82 11.53 26.59
CA PRO A 127 26.80 12.75 25.81
C PRO A 127 25.55 12.69 24.95
N VAL A 128 24.76 13.75 24.94
CA VAL A 128 23.86 14.02 23.83
C VAL A 128 24.79 14.22 22.64
N LEU A 129 24.94 13.18 21.83
CA LEU A 129 25.80 13.21 20.65
C LEU A 129 25.08 14.07 19.61
N LEU A 130 25.54 15.32 19.43
CA LEU A 130 25.05 16.16 18.34
C LEU A 130 25.54 15.57 17.02
N ASP A 131 24.63 15.23 16.13
CA ASP A 131 24.95 14.87 14.76
C ASP A 131 25.41 16.15 14.00
N ALA A 132 26.70 16.40 13.98
CA ALA A 132 27.32 17.56 13.33
C ALA A 132 27.89 17.20 11.94
N ASP A 133 27.76 15.96 11.54
CA ASP A 133 28.43 15.43 10.35
C ASP A 133 27.44 15.15 9.19
N ASN A 134 26.13 15.38 9.41
CA ASN A 134 25.08 15.13 8.44
C ASN A 134 24.13 16.32 8.28
N ALA A 135 23.83 16.69 7.04
CA ALA A 135 22.87 17.74 6.69
C ALA A 135 21.42 17.29 6.66
N THR A 136 21.14 15.99 6.72
CA THR A 136 19.80 15.42 6.66
C THR A 136 18.93 15.94 7.80
N LEU A 137 17.74 16.37 7.48
CA LEU A 137 16.73 16.76 8.46
C LEU A 137 15.75 15.60 8.66
N GLY A 138 15.44 15.31 9.90
CA GLY A 138 14.56 14.21 10.25
C GLY A 138 14.40 14.02 11.75
N THR A 139 13.76 12.94 12.12
CA THR A 139 13.50 12.55 13.52
C THR A 139 13.82 11.07 13.67
N ASP A 140 14.57 10.74 14.74
CA ASP A 140 14.85 9.36 15.13
C ASP A 140 13.92 8.97 16.28
N VAL A 141 13.21 7.84 16.14
CA VAL A 141 12.25 7.33 17.13
C VAL A 141 12.71 5.97 17.60
N GLY A 142 13.34 5.94 18.76
CA GLY A 142 13.88 4.71 19.34
C GLY A 142 12.83 3.85 20.06
N THR A 143 13.19 2.65 20.43
CA THR A 143 12.35 1.60 21.05
C THR A 143 11.47 2.09 22.18
N LYS A 144 11.97 3.00 23.03
CA LYS A 144 11.19 3.52 24.16
C LYS A 144 9.94 4.26 23.71
N TYR A 145 10.03 5.08 22.67
CA TYR A 145 8.88 5.79 22.12
C TYR A 145 7.95 4.82 21.39
N LEU A 146 8.49 3.90 20.59
CA LEU A 146 7.73 2.88 19.89
C LEU A 146 6.81 2.08 20.83
N THR A 147 7.30 1.69 22.00
CA THR A 147 6.55 0.82 22.93
C THR A 147 5.75 1.56 23.99
N GLN A 148 6.01 2.85 24.26
CA GLN A 148 5.40 3.59 25.37
C GLN A 148 4.45 4.71 24.95
N VAL A 149 4.51 5.17 23.68
CA VAL A 149 3.55 6.14 23.14
C VAL A 149 2.28 5.39 22.75
N PRO A 150 1.09 5.89 23.13
CA PRO A 150 -0.17 5.31 22.69
C PRO A 150 -0.36 5.60 21.19
N LEU A 151 -0.03 4.63 20.37
CA LEU A 151 -0.24 4.67 18.91
C LEU A 151 -1.64 4.15 18.59
N GLU A 152 -2.36 4.85 17.74
CA GLU A 152 -3.62 4.36 17.20
C GLU A 152 -3.37 3.06 16.43
N ASN A 153 -4.13 2.02 16.76
CA ASN A 153 -3.98 0.66 16.21
C ASN A 153 -2.55 0.08 16.30
N ARG A 154 -1.68 0.67 17.13
CA ARG A 154 -0.25 0.35 17.23
C ARG A 154 0.49 0.47 15.88
N ASP A 155 0.05 1.43 15.05
CA ASP A 155 0.69 1.71 13.77
C ASP A 155 1.98 2.52 13.95
N PRO A 156 3.18 1.96 13.67
CA PRO A 156 4.45 2.68 13.81
C PRO A 156 4.60 3.82 12.81
N PHE A 157 3.89 3.82 11.68
CA PHE A 157 3.95 4.91 10.71
C PHE A 157 3.33 6.21 11.23
N GLY A 158 2.43 6.13 12.21
CA GLY A 158 1.95 7.30 12.95
C GLY A 158 3.08 8.13 13.60
N LEU A 159 4.24 7.51 13.82
CA LEU A 159 5.43 8.22 14.33
C LEU A 159 6.09 9.14 13.30
N ALA A 160 5.80 8.97 12.01
CA ALA A 160 6.26 9.88 10.97
C ALA A 160 5.75 11.32 11.20
N PHE A 161 4.58 11.48 11.84
CA PHE A 161 4.00 12.80 12.17
C PHE A 161 4.78 13.56 13.25
N LEU A 162 5.71 12.91 13.94
CA LEU A 162 6.63 13.59 14.85
C LEU A 162 7.70 14.39 14.11
N ALA A 163 7.93 14.11 12.82
CA ALA A 163 8.86 14.85 11.99
C ALA A 163 8.23 16.15 11.48
N ALA A 164 8.96 17.25 11.61
CA ALA A 164 8.49 18.57 11.15
C ALA A 164 8.20 18.56 9.64
N GLY A 165 7.02 19.03 9.23
CA GLY A 165 6.60 19.07 7.83
C GLY A 165 5.95 17.78 7.31
N VAL A 166 5.76 16.77 8.14
CA VAL A 166 4.98 15.56 7.82
C VAL A 166 3.58 15.73 8.37
N THR A 167 2.57 15.49 7.54
CA THR A 167 1.15 15.60 7.90
C THR A 167 0.37 14.39 7.38
N GLU A 168 -0.62 13.98 8.15
CA GLU A 168 -1.55 12.93 7.73
C GLU A 168 -2.41 13.38 6.55
N THR A 169 -2.77 12.44 5.69
CA THR A 169 -3.74 12.64 4.62
C THR A 169 -4.96 11.75 4.83
N ALA A 170 -6.11 12.16 4.28
CA ALA A 170 -7.30 11.33 4.30
C ALA A 170 -7.05 9.97 3.63
N GLY A 171 -7.63 8.91 4.18
CA GLY A 171 -7.46 7.54 3.67
C GLY A 171 -6.44 6.70 4.44
N SER A 172 -6.11 7.09 5.69
CA SER A 172 -5.40 6.19 6.61
C SER A 172 -6.32 5.05 7.02
N GLY A 173 -5.81 3.83 7.01
CA GLY A 173 -6.56 2.62 7.35
C GLY A 173 -6.29 1.49 6.37
N ILE A 174 -6.70 0.28 6.72
CA ILE A 174 -6.67 -0.85 5.79
C ILE A 174 -7.69 -0.57 4.69
N GLN A 175 -7.23 -0.23 3.50
CA GLN A 175 -8.06 -0.07 2.31
C GLN A 175 -7.54 -0.96 1.19
N ASP A 176 -8.48 -1.56 0.45
CA ASP A 176 -8.25 -2.26 -0.80
C ASP A 176 -7.15 -3.35 -0.79
N GLY A 177 -7.05 -4.07 0.32
CA GLY A 177 -6.15 -5.22 0.41
C GLY A 177 -4.70 -4.89 0.79
N TYR A 178 -4.43 -3.71 1.32
CA TYR A 178 -3.10 -3.37 1.86
C TYR A 178 -3.14 -3.32 3.39
N PRO A 179 -2.26 -4.07 4.09
CA PRO A 179 -2.33 -4.19 5.55
C PRO A 179 -1.88 -2.94 6.30
N ALA A 180 -1.21 -2.03 5.64
CA ALA A 180 -0.62 -0.86 6.30
C ALA A 180 -1.28 0.43 5.85
N GLY A 181 -1.88 1.12 6.82
CA GLY A 181 -2.90 2.11 6.60
C GLY A 181 -2.56 3.57 6.76
N THR A 182 -1.37 3.98 7.17
CA THR A 182 -1.10 5.39 7.40
C THR A 182 -0.51 6.08 6.18
N ASN A 183 -1.31 6.93 5.55
CA ASN A 183 -0.85 7.82 4.49
C ASN A 183 -0.37 9.15 5.06
N PHE A 184 0.73 9.66 4.50
CA PHE A 184 1.25 10.96 4.86
C PHE A 184 1.86 11.70 3.67
N VAL A 185 1.85 13.02 3.76
CA VAL A 185 2.60 13.91 2.87
C VAL A 185 3.71 14.60 3.65
N SER A 186 4.81 14.85 2.99
CA SER A 186 5.97 15.49 3.57
C SER A 186 6.31 16.76 2.78
N ASN A 187 6.42 17.89 3.48
CA ASN A 187 6.83 19.18 2.91
C ASN A 187 6.04 19.60 1.66
N GLY A 188 4.74 19.30 1.62
CA GLY A 188 3.84 19.64 0.51
C GLY A 188 4.05 18.78 -0.75
N GLN A 189 4.77 17.68 -0.66
CA GLN A 189 4.88 16.69 -1.73
C GLN A 189 3.56 15.94 -1.90
N ARG A 190 3.44 15.22 -3.00
CA ARG A 190 2.28 14.37 -3.26
C ARG A 190 2.22 13.23 -2.24
N ASN A 191 1.02 12.78 -1.93
CA ASN A 191 0.78 11.56 -1.19
C ASN A 191 1.52 10.37 -1.83
N ALA A 192 1.93 9.41 -1.00
CA ALA A 192 2.54 8.15 -1.41
C ALA A 192 3.83 8.29 -2.26
N THR A 193 4.62 9.32 -2.02
CA THR A 193 5.96 9.50 -2.61
C THR A 193 7.09 9.19 -1.64
N ALA A 194 6.77 8.69 -0.44
CA ALA A 194 7.76 8.26 0.52
C ALA A 194 8.42 6.94 0.11
N GLU A 195 9.72 6.83 0.36
CA GLU A 195 10.43 5.57 0.30
C GLU A 195 10.49 4.94 1.69
N ILE A 196 9.99 3.72 1.83
CA ILE A 196 9.96 3.00 3.10
C ILE A 196 10.84 1.77 2.99
N ARG A 197 11.73 1.62 3.97
CA ARG A 197 12.69 0.51 4.02
C ARG A 197 12.65 -0.18 5.37
N LEU A 198 12.75 -1.49 5.37
CA LEU A 198 12.96 -2.30 6.55
C LEU A 198 14.29 -3.05 6.43
N ASP A 199 15.22 -2.81 7.37
CA ASP A 199 16.60 -3.35 7.32
C ASP A 199 17.27 -3.11 5.95
N GLY A 200 17.03 -1.93 5.33
CA GLY A 200 17.60 -1.53 4.04
C GLY A 200 16.89 -2.09 2.80
N THR A 201 15.89 -2.95 2.94
CA THR A 201 15.06 -3.45 1.83
C THR A 201 13.77 -2.66 1.70
N LEU A 202 13.32 -2.43 0.47
CA LEU A 202 12.10 -1.68 0.21
C LEU A 202 10.86 -2.46 0.64
N THR A 203 9.88 -1.72 1.19
CA THR A 203 8.52 -2.19 1.46
C THR A 203 7.46 -1.38 0.73
N THR A 204 7.89 -0.46 -0.14
CA THR A 204 7.01 0.47 -0.86
C THR A 204 6.40 -0.20 -2.09
N ALA A 205 5.10 -0.09 -2.24
CA ALA A 205 4.37 -0.61 -3.39
C ALA A 205 4.64 0.20 -4.68
N PRO A 206 4.58 -0.42 -5.85
CA PRO A 206 4.77 0.29 -7.13
C PRO A 206 3.54 1.12 -7.55
N GLU A 207 2.36 0.87 -7.00
CA GLU A 207 1.11 1.57 -7.31
C GLU A 207 0.94 2.89 -6.60
N GLN A 208 1.96 3.55 -6.26
CA GLN A 208 1.94 4.74 -5.42
C GLN A 208 0.92 5.80 -5.82
N GLY A 209 0.04 6.12 -4.88
CA GLY A 209 -0.81 7.31 -4.92
C GLY A 209 -2.12 7.18 -5.67
N GLU A 210 -2.60 5.99 -5.95
CA GLU A 210 -3.96 5.81 -6.41
C GLU A 210 -4.96 5.94 -5.26
N GLY A 211 -6.01 6.73 -5.46
CA GLY A 211 -7.17 6.81 -4.58
C GLY A 211 -6.92 7.19 -3.12
N GLY A 212 -5.73 7.68 -2.76
CA GLY A 212 -5.39 7.98 -1.37
C GLY A 212 -4.97 6.73 -0.56
N THR A 213 -4.76 5.59 -1.20
CA THR A 213 -4.36 4.35 -0.56
C THR A 213 -2.92 4.39 -0.06
N SER A 214 -2.63 3.64 0.99
CA SER A 214 -1.27 3.40 1.46
C SER A 214 -0.53 2.50 0.49
N ASN A 215 0.74 2.82 0.24
CA ASN A 215 1.58 2.05 -0.68
C ASN A 215 2.59 1.18 0.03
N ILE A 216 2.26 0.72 1.19
CA ILE A 216 3.13 -0.07 2.02
C ILE A 216 2.65 -1.51 1.94
N TYR A 217 3.46 -2.39 1.38
CA TYR A 217 3.11 -3.80 1.34
C TYR A 217 3.31 -4.49 2.68
N TYR A 218 4.34 -4.11 3.41
CA TYR A 218 4.68 -4.74 4.67
C TYR A 218 4.92 -3.67 5.74
N GLN A 219 4.34 -3.87 6.91
CA GLN A 219 4.53 -3.06 8.10
C GLN A 219 5.03 -3.94 9.23
N ALA A 220 6.20 -3.64 9.78
CA ALA A 220 6.72 -4.36 10.93
C ALA A 220 5.91 -4.04 12.19
N THR A 221 5.76 -5.01 13.11
CA THR A 221 5.11 -4.76 14.39
C THR A 221 5.94 -3.79 15.26
N VAL A 222 5.29 -3.05 16.12
CA VAL A 222 5.97 -2.18 17.11
C VAL A 222 6.97 -2.98 17.95
N GLU A 223 6.65 -4.22 18.28
CA GLU A 223 7.53 -5.08 19.06
C GLU A 223 8.72 -5.62 18.29
N ALA A 224 8.61 -5.74 16.98
CA ALA A 224 9.72 -6.14 16.11
C ALA A 224 10.71 -4.99 15.88
N LEU A 225 10.26 -3.73 15.95
CA LEU A 225 11.07 -2.57 15.63
C LEU A 225 12.00 -2.17 16.79
N GLN A 226 13.25 -1.90 16.45
CA GLN A 226 14.23 -1.29 17.34
C GLN A 226 14.15 0.23 17.24
N GLU A 227 14.04 0.74 16.02
CA GLU A 227 14.09 2.17 15.73
C GLU A 227 13.40 2.47 14.40
N VAL A 228 12.81 3.65 14.30
CA VAL A 228 12.26 4.22 13.05
C VAL A 228 12.91 5.57 12.84
N LYS A 229 13.58 5.77 11.70
CA LYS A 229 14.19 7.02 11.29
C LYS A 229 13.40 7.65 10.16
N VAL A 230 12.89 8.85 10.40
CA VAL A 230 12.18 9.65 9.40
C VAL A 230 13.12 10.71 8.87
N GLN A 231 13.48 10.65 7.59
CA GLN A 231 14.31 11.62 6.89
C GLN A 231 13.42 12.35 5.87
N ASN A 232 13.12 13.60 6.12
CA ASN A 232 12.14 14.33 5.32
C ASN A 232 12.74 15.49 4.51
N ASN A 233 14.06 15.68 4.55
CA ASN A 233 14.75 16.69 3.73
C ASN A 233 16.25 16.45 3.67
N SER A 234 16.89 16.94 2.58
CA SER A 234 18.35 16.93 2.38
C SER A 234 19.00 15.54 2.58
N PHE A 235 18.26 14.46 2.28
CA PHE A 235 18.79 13.11 2.43
C PHE A 235 19.86 12.79 1.37
N SER A 236 20.72 11.82 1.70
CA SER A 236 21.87 11.41 0.90
C SER A 236 21.49 11.01 -0.54
N ALA A 237 22.45 11.13 -1.47
CA ALA A 237 22.31 10.70 -2.86
C ALA A 237 22.10 9.19 -3.03
N GLU A 238 22.32 8.43 -1.99
CA GLU A 238 22.03 6.99 -1.95
C GLU A 238 20.54 6.66 -2.09
N TYR A 239 19.65 7.52 -1.60
CA TYR A 239 18.21 7.37 -1.76
C TYR A 239 17.73 7.98 -3.08
N GLY A 240 16.79 7.32 -3.74
CA GLY A 240 16.27 7.78 -5.03
C GLY A 240 14.83 7.34 -5.26
N ASN A 241 14.27 7.76 -6.40
CA ASN A 241 12.86 7.55 -6.71
C ASN A 241 11.89 8.01 -5.61
N ASN A 242 12.25 9.12 -4.98
CA ASN A 242 11.55 9.64 -3.82
C ASN A 242 11.49 11.15 -3.89
N GLY A 243 10.29 11.71 -3.78
CA GLY A 243 10.06 13.16 -3.81
C GLY A 243 9.91 13.79 -2.42
N GLY A 244 9.78 13.00 -1.35
CA GLY A 244 9.35 13.53 -0.06
C GLY A 244 10.13 13.05 1.16
N THR A 245 9.90 11.84 1.58
CA THR A 245 10.41 11.29 2.84
C THR A 245 11.06 9.93 2.60
N VAL A 246 12.12 9.66 3.32
CA VAL A 246 12.67 8.31 3.52
C VAL A 246 12.36 7.89 4.95
N LEU A 247 11.75 6.74 5.10
CA LEU A 247 11.46 6.13 6.38
C LEU A 247 12.25 4.82 6.46
N ASP A 248 13.26 4.82 7.32
CA ASP A 248 14.10 3.65 7.58
C ASP A 248 13.66 3.00 8.88
N GLU A 249 13.17 1.78 8.79
CA GLU A 249 12.82 0.93 9.91
C GLU A 249 13.91 -0.10 10.14
N VAL A 250 14.27 -0.31 11.39
CA VAL A 250 15.25 -1.33 11.77
C VAL A 250 14.63 -2.30 12.75
N MET A 251 14.70 -3.56 12.39
CA MET A 251 14.20 -4.65 13.24
C MET A 251 15.19 -4.97 14.36
N LYS A 252 14.66 -5.32 15.54
CA LYS A 252 15.45 -5.83 16.66
C LYS A 252 16.31 -7.02 16.25
N SER A 253 17.43 -7.17 16.92
CA SER A 253 18.35 -8.29 16.77
C SER A 253 18.52 -9.01 18.09
N GLY A 254 18.93 -10.27 18.05
CA GLY A 254 19.32 -11.02 19.23
C GLY A 254 20.60 -10.47 19.87
N THR A 255 20.77 -10.77 21.14
CA THR A 255 21.98 -10.45 21.94
C THR A 255 22.55 -11.73 22.58
N ASN A 256 23.62 -11.61 23.39
CA ASN A 256 24.14 -12.75 24.15
C ASN A 256 23.24 -13.20 25.30
N SER A 257 22.21 -12.44 25.64
CA SER A 257 21.22 -12.77 26.66
C SER A 257 19.88 -13.05 26.00
N LEU A 258 19.19 -14.07 26.45
CA LEU A 258 17.81 -14.32 26.03
C LEU A 258 16.91 -13.22 26.58
N HIS A 259 16.09 -12.63 25.75
CA HIS A 259 15.14 -11.57 26.08
C HIS A 259 13.89 -11.70 25.21
N GLY A 260 12.81 -11.13 25.65
CA GLY A 260 11.55 -11.14 24.91
C GLY A 260 10.45 -10.46 25.67
N SER A 261 9.31 -10.31 25.03
CA SER A 261 8.08 -9.76 25.56
C SER A 261 6.88 -10.61 25.15
N ALA A 262 5.82 -10.52 25.92
CA ALA A 262 4.51 -11.02 25.53
C ALA A 262 3.47 -9.97 25.96
N TYR A 263 2.48 -9.76 25.13
CA TYR A 263 1.50 -8.69 25.35
C TYR A 263 0.13 -9.07 24.80
N GLU A 264 -0.88 -8.41 25.33
CA GLU A 264 -2.24 -8.42 24.83
C GLU A 264 -2.86 -7.06 25.04
N PHE A 265 -3.52 -6.55 24.00
CA PHE A 265 -4.34 -5.34 24.02
C PHE A 265 -5.76 -5.72 23.62
N ASN A 266 -6.71 -5.42 24.49
CA ASN A 266 -8.12 -5.64 24.22
C ASN A 266 -8.84 -4.29 24.12
N GLN A 267 -9.54 -4.10 23.03
CA GLN A 267 -10.51 -3.02 22.85
C GLN A 267 -11.90 -3.64 22.77
N ASN A 268 -12.82 -3.13 23.56
CA ASN A 268 -14.17 -3.69 23.63
C ASN A 268 -15.17 -2.57 23.86
N SER A 269 -16.24 -2.61 23.11
CA SER A 269 -17.34 -1.63 23.21
C SER A 269 -17.91 -1.49 24.62
N VAL A 270 -17.78 -2.50 25.50
CA VAL A 270 -18.23 -2.41 26.90
C VAL A 270 -17.55 -1.25 27.63
N PHE A 271 -16.31 -0.93 27.27
CA PHE A 271 -15.52 0.15 27.89
C PHE A 271 -15.67 1.51 27.19
N ASP A 272 -16.35 1.55 26.02
CA ASP A 272 -16.47 2.79 25.24
C ASP A 272 -17.73 3.56 25.60
N ALA A 273 -17.72 4.85 25.34
CA ALA A 273 -18.93 5.64 25.30
C ALA A 273 -19.71 5.38 24.00
N ARG A 274 -21.01 5.64 24.03
CA ARG A 274 -21.79 5.68 22.79
C ARG A 274 -21.40 6.95 22.02
N ASP A 275 -21.23 6.82 20.70
CA ASP A 275 -21.04 7.96 19.81
C ASP A 275 -22.19 8.98 19.98
N TYR A 276 -21.87 10.27 20.01
CA TYR A 276 -22.83 11.34 20.21
C TYR A 276 -23.91 11.39 19.14
N PHE A 277 -23.54 11.13 17.88
CA PHE A 277 -24.45 11.14 16.74
C PHE A 277 -25.21 9.82 16.54
N ASN A 278 -24.86 8.77 17.27
CA ASN A 278 -25.61 7.52 17.21
C ASN A 278 -26.87 7.61 18.08
N SER A 279 -28.04 7.72 17.44
CA SER A 279 -29.34 7.73 18.11
C SER A 279 -29.84 6.34 18.56
N GLY A 280 -29.20 5.28 18.09
CA GLY A 280 -29.53 3.88 18.38
C GLY A 280 -28.79 3.30 19.58
N PRO A 281 -28.91 1.98 19.82
CA PRO A 281 -28.08 1.25 20.79
C PRO A 281 -26.60 1.41 20.45
N LYS A 282 -25.75 1.36 21.48
CA LYS A 282 -24.30 1.36 21.26
C LYS A 282 -23.90 0.09 20.49
N PRO A 283 -23.22 0.23 19.32
CA PRO A 283 -22.77 -0.93 18.55
C PRO A 283 -21.73 -1.74 19.35
N GLY A 284 -21.80 -3.05 19.24
CA GLY A 284 -20.84 -3.95 19.87
C GLY A 284 -19.63 -4.16 18.97
N HIS A 285 -18.43 -3.78 19.40
CA HIS A 285 -17.18 -4.17 18.72
C HIS A 285 -16.21 -4.81 19.70
N SER A 286 -15.29 -5.58 19.19
CA SER A 286 -14.17 -6.13 19.94
C SER A 286 -12.94 -6.26 19.05
N GLN A 287 -11.78 -5.93 19.62
CA GLN A 287 -10.48 -6.18 18.98
C GLN A 287 -9.54 -6.75 20.05
N ASN A 288 -8.87 -7.84 19.68
CA ASN A 288 -7.80 -8.43 20.48
C ASN A 288 -6.53 -8.39 19.64
N GLN A 289 -5.49 -7.75 20.16
CA GLN A 289 -4.17 -7.71 19.55
C GLN A 289 -3.18 -8.30 20.55
N PHE A 290 -2.60 -9.43 20.21
CA PHE A 290 -1.68 -10.12 21.09
C PHE A 290 -0.48 -10.64 20.34
N GLY A 291 0.63 -10.76 21.05
CA GLY A 291 1.86 -11.20 20.43
C GLY A 291 2.95 -11.52 21.43
N ALA A 292 4.06 -11.97 20.89
CA ALA A 292 5.25 -12.26 21.65
C ALA A 292 6.50 -12.10 20.80
N SER A 293 7.57 -11.62 21.42
CA SER A 293 8.88 -11.57 20.79
C SER A 293 9.91 -12.31 21.60
N ILE A 294 10.93 -12.86 20.96
CA ILE A 294 12.05 -13.52 21.59
C ILE A 294 13.34 -13.29 20.80
N GLY A 295 14.40 -12.94 21.49
CA GLY A 295 15.72 -12.79 20.89
C GLY A 295 16.81 -13.36 21.79
N GLY A 296 17.91 -13.79 21.17
CA GLY A 296 19.02 -14.34 21.92
C GLY A 296 20.13 -14.92 21.04
N PRO A 297 21.11 -15.61 21.62
CA PRO A 297 22.20 -16.22 20.88
C PRO A 297 21.85 -17.64 20.45
N ILE A 298 22.01 -17.96 19.16
CA ILE A 298 22.18 -19.35 18.70
C ILE A 298 23.60 -19.79 19.06
N ARG A 299 24.57 -18.92 18.84
CA ARG A 299 25.97 -19.11 19.25
C ARG A 299 26.48 -17.80 19.83
N LYS A 300 26.87 -17.78 21.11
CA LYS A 300 27.38 -16.58 21.79
C LYS A 300 28.48 -15.90 21.00
N ASN A 301 28.44 -14.59 20.92
CA ASN A 301 29.36 -13.68 20.23
C ASN A 301 29.46 -13.90 18.71
N LYS A 302 28.57 -14.71 18.10
CA LYS A 302 28.65 -15.04 16.67
C LYS A 302 27.32 -15.07 15.92
N THR A 303 26.34 -15.80 16.45
CA THR A 303 25.09 -16.02 15.74
C THR A 303 23.93 -15.68 16.66
N PHE A 304 23.12 -14.78 16.23
CA PHE A 304 21.99 -14.27 17.00
C PHE A 304 20.69 -14.46 16.22
N PHE A 305 19.59 -14.57 16.93
CA PHE A 305 18.27 -14.61 16.33
C PHE A 305 17.33 -13.65 17.06
N PHE A 306 16.37 -13.16 16.35
CA PHE A 306 15.18 -12.50 16.85
C PHE A 306 13.97 -13.06 16.13
N ALA A 307 12.87 -13.28 16.84
CA ALA A 307 11.61 -13.71 16.28
C ALA A 307 10.47 -12.93 16.94
N ASP A 308 9.45 -12.61 16.18
CA ASP A 308 8.26 -11.92 16.60
C ASP A 308 7.01 -12.56 16.01
N PHE A 309 5.92 -12.54 16.74
CA PHE A 309 4.60 -12.94 16.30
C PHE A 309 3.56 -11.98 16.85
N GLU A 310 2.67 -11.51 16.00
CA GLU A 310 1.49 -10.75 16.40
C GLU A 310 0.24 -11.28 15.69
N SER A 311 -0.88 -11.24 16.38
CA SER A 311 -2.20 -11.47 15.81
C SER A 311 -3.17 -10.37 16.21
N VAL A 312 -3.96 -9.90 15.25
CA VAL A 312 -5.09 -8.99 15.47
C VAL A 312 -6.35 -9.71 15.06
N ILE A 313 -7.30 -9.82 15.97
CA ILE A 313 -8.64 -10.38 15.71
C ILE A 313 -9.64 -9.30 16.03
N ALA A 314 -10.35 -8.81 15.02
CA ALA A 314 -11.33 -7.75 15.16
C ALA A 314 -12.72 -8.18 14.70
N SER A 315 -13.74 -7.62 15.35
CA SER A 315 -15.14 -7.77 15.00
C SER A 315 -15.81 -6.41 15.14
N ASN A 316 -16.21 -5.84 14.00
CA ASN A 316 -16.80 -4.51 13.91
C ASN A 316 -18.24 -4.60 13.44
N PRO A 317 -19.19 -3.94 14.10
CA PRO A 317 -20.59 -3.94 13.67
C PRO A 317 -20.75 -3.00 12.48
N VAL A 318 -21.52 -3.45 11.51
CA VAL A 318 -22.04 -2.65 10.41
C VAL A 318 -23.55 -2.53 10.58
N ASN A 319 -24.02 -1.31 10.76
CA ASN A 319 -25.44 -1.04 10.89
C ASN A 319 -26.10 -0.97 9.50
N ILE A 320 -27.09 -1.80 9.28
CA ILE A 320 -27.85 -1.85 8.04
C ILE A 320 -29.19 -1.15 8.24
N VAL A 321 -29.50 -0.25 7.35
CA VAL A 321 -30.83 0.36 7.20
C VAL A 321 -31.17 0.30 5.71
N ALA A 322 -32.23 -0.42 5.37
CA ALA A 322 -32.61 -0.69 3.99
C ALA A 322 -34.11 -0.56 3.77
N THR A 323 -34.49 -0.27 2.54
CA THR A 323 -35.83 -0.35 2.04
C THR A 323 -35.96 -1.61 1.19
N VAL A 324 -36.72 -2.59 1.68
CA VAL A 324 -36.92 -3.86 1.02
C VAL A 324 -38.37 -4.02 0.56
N PRO A 325 -38.64 -4.82 -0.52
CA PRO A 325 -39.99 -4.96 -1.03
C PRO A 325 -40.89 -5.71 -0.05
N THR A 326 -42.15 -5.30 0.03
CA THR A 326 -43.19 -6.01 0.78
C THR A 326 -43.67 -7.26 0.01
N ALA A 327 -44.26 -8.19 0.72
CA ALA A 327 -44.88 -9.37 0.08
C ALA A 327 -45.97 -9.00 -0.95
N ALA A 328 -46.69 -7.89 -0.77
CA ALA A 328 -47.65 -7.38 -1.74
C ALA A 328 -46.93 -6.93 -3.03
N GLN A 329 -45.87 -6.11 -2.91
CA GLN A 329 -45.08 -5.60 -4.04
C GLN A 329 -44.44 -6.75 -4.85
N ILE A 330 -43.85 -7.76 -4.17
CA ILE A 330 -43.30 -8.96 -4.84
C ILE A 330 -44.36 -9.69 -5.70
N ASN A 331 -45.64 -9.57 -5.34
CA ASN A 331 -46.76 -10.16 -6.08
C ASN A 331 -47.45 -9.16 -7.01
N GLY A 332 -46.92 -7.97 -7.23
CA GLY A 332 -47.43 -6.98 -8.17
C GLY A 332 -48.41 -5.97 -7.57
N ASP A 333 -48.74 -6.05 -6.29
CA ASP A 333 -49.65 -5.12 -5.63
C ASP A 333 -48.93 -3.94 -5.00
N PHE A 334 -48.96 -2.76 -5.67
CA PHE A 334 -48.47 -1.49 -5.22
C PHE A 334 -49.56 -0.53 -4.74
N SER A 335 -50.79 -1.05 -4.46
CA SER A 335 -51.94 -0.24 -4.06
C SER A 335 -51.70 0.55 -2.77
N GLN A 336 -50.77 0.10 -1.93
CA GLN A 336 -50.40 0.75 -0.68
C GLN A 336 -49.06 1.53 -0.78
N ALA A 337 -48.46 1.62 -1.99
CA ALA A 337 -47.24 2.38 -2.16
C ALA A 337 -47.55 3.88 -2.07
N MET A 338 -46.92 4.54 -1.11
CA MET A 338 -47.08 5.97 -0.84
C MET A 338 -45.69 6.66 -0.91
N THR A 339 -45.71 7.95 -1.16
CA THR A 339 -44.56 8.82 -1.13
C THR A 339 -44.92 10.21 -0.61
N TYR A 340 -43.96 11.13 -0.58
CA TYR A 340 -44.23 12.52 -0.25
C TYR A 340 -44.19 13.38 -1.52
N ASP A 341 -45.09 14.34 -1.64
CA ASP A 341 -44.95 15.40 -2.63
C ASP A 341 -43.88 16.40 -2.22
N PRO A 342 -43.46 17.35 -3.08
CA PRO A 342 -42.47 18.37 -2.73
C PRO A 342 -42.87 19.25 -1.55
N ASP A 343 -44.16 19.35 -1.23
CA ASP A 343 -44.68 20.10 -0.07
C ASP A 343 -44.69 19.24 1.22
N GLY A 344 -44.32 17.96 1.12
CA GLY A 344 -44.27 16.99 2.24
C GLY A 344 -45.61 16.33 2.58
N ASN A 345 -46.60 16.39 1.69
CA ASN A 345 -47.87 15.73 1.91
C ASN A 345 -47.83 14.29 1.41
N PRO A 346 -48.49 13.34 2.10
CA PRO A 346 -48.62 11.96 1.65
C PRO A 346 -49.44 11.87 0.35
N VAL A 347 -48.85 11.25 -0.67
CA VAL A 347 -49.49 10.98 -1.96
C VAL A 347 -49.23 9.54 -2.37
N GLN A 348 -50.07 8.97 -3.23
CA GLN A 348 -49.85 7.63 -3.76
C GLN A 348 -48.65 7.64 -4.71
N ASN A 349 -47.72 6.70 -4.53
CA ASN A 349 -46.66 6.42 -5.50
C ASN A 349 -47.25 5.63 -6.66
N GLN A 350 -47.77 6.33 -7.69
CA GLN A 350 -48.49 5.74 -8.81
C GLN A 350 -47.51 5.09 -9.78
N ILE A 351 -47.78 3.86 -10.20
CA ILE A 351 -47.05 3.18 -11.28
C ILE A 351 -47.86 3.13 -12.57
N PHE A 352 -47.15 3.18 -13.70
CA PHE A 352 -47.73 3.23 -15.05
C PHE A 352 -47.18 2.08 -15.90
N ASP A 353 -48.01 1.64 -16.86
CA ASP A 353 -47.71 0.51 -17.73
C ASP A 353 -46.75 0.92 -18.87
N PRO A 354 -45.50 0.48 -18.84
CA PRO A 354 -44.50 0.87 -19.88
C PRO A 354 -44.75 0.14 -21.20
N PHE A 355 -45.59 -0.89 -21.25
CA PHE A 355 -45.88 -1.64 -22.47
C PHE A 355 -47.01 -0.99 -23.31
N LEU A 356 -47.73 -0.02 -22.75
CA LEU A 356 -48.82 0.67 -23.39
C LEU A 356 -48.56 2.19 -23.61
N ILE A 357 -47.33 2.55 -23.92
CA ILE A 357 -46.98 3.94 -24.17
C ILE A 357 -47.65 4.51 -25.42
N ASP A 358 -48.30 5.69 -25.32
CA ASP A 358 -48.77 6.45 -26.49
C ASP A 358 -47.59 7.16 -27.13
N PRO A 359 -47.17 6.79 -28.34
CA PRO A 359 -46.00 7.41 -29.00
C PRO A 359 -46.22 8.88 -29.38
N ASN A 360 -47.46 9.37 -29.46
CA ASN A 360 -47.76 10.77 -29.81
C ASN A 360 -47.78 11.67 -28.56
N ALA A 361 -48.36 11.17 -27.48
CA ALA A 361 -48.36 11.90 -26.20
C ALA A 361 -47.14 11.63 -25.35
N TYR A 362 -46.36 10.58 -25.69
CA TYR A 362 -45.23 10.10 -24.94
C TYR A 362 -45.60 9.83 -23.47
N SER A 363 -46.77 9.26 -23.25
CA SER A 363 -47.33 9.00 -21.92
C SER A 363 -47.90 7.58 -21.80
N ARG A 364 -47.97 7.10 -20.58
CA ARG A 364 -48.42 5.74 -20.23
C ARG A 364 -49.69 5.77 -19.41
N PRO A 365 -50.59 4.82 -19.57
CA PRO A 365 -51.72 4.66 -18.69
C PRO A 365 -51.27 4.14 -17.31
N ALA A 366 -51.97 4.58 -16.26
CA ALA A 366 -51.74 4.05 -14.93
C ALA A 366 -52.18 2.57 -14.85
N TYR A 367 -51.46 1.75 -14.11
CA TYR A 367 -51.95 0.43 -13.75
C TYR A 367 -53.22 0.52 -12.91
N ALA A 368 -54.26 -0.24 -13.27
CA ALA A 368 -55.52 -0.25 -12.57
C ALA A 368 -55.33 -0.65 -11.09
N ASN A 369 -55.81 0.19 -10.19
CA ASN A 369 -55.64 0.04 -8.74
C ASN A 369 -54.16 -0.04 -8.29
N ASN A 370 -53.22 0.44 -9.08
CA ASN A 370 -51.79 0.35 -8.83
C ASN A 370 -51.32 -1.11 -8.71
N VAL A 371 -51.87 -2.03 -9.51
CA VAL A 371 -51.54 -3.46 -9.49
C VAL A 371 -51.06 -3.92 -10.87
N ILE A 372 -49.88 -4.54 -10.91
CA ILE A 372 -49.31 -5.15 -12.12
C ILE A 372 -50.00 -6.47 -12.42
N PRO A 373 -50.54 -6.66 -13.66
CA PRO A 373 -51.18 -7.94 -14.05
C PRO A 373 -50.20 -9.11 -13.96
N GLN A 374 -50.63 -10.27 -13.53
CA GLN A 374 -49.80 -11.46 -13.39
C GLN A 374 -49.08 -11.87 -14.70
N GLY A 375 -49.64 -11.58 -15.85
CA GLY A 375 -49.03 -11.87 -17.16
C GLY A 375 -47.88 -10.95 -17.54
N GLU A 376 -47.66 -9.88 -16.81
CA GLU A 376 -46.56 -8.92 -17.03
C GLU A 376 -45.42 -9.09 -16.02
N ILE A 377 -45.63 -9.93 -15.00
CA ILE A 377 -44.57 -10.22 -14.03
C ILE A 377 -43.46 -11.07 -14.68
N ASP A 378 -42.26 -10.53 -14.69
CA ASP A 378 -41.08 -11.24 -15.16
C ASP A 378 -40.62 -12.28 -14.11
N PRO A 379 -40.43 -13.54 -14.48
CA PRO A 379 -40.10 -14.58 -13.52
C PRO A 379 -38.72 -14.39 -12.90
N VAL A 380 -37.76 -13.82 -13.64
CA VAL A 380 -36.42 -13.51 -13.13
C VAL A 380 -36.47 -12.33 -12.17
N GLY A 381 -37.18 -11.25 -12.54
CA GLY A 381 -37.35 -10.08 -11.69
C GLY A 381 -38.04 -10.43 -10.37
N GLN A 382 -39.10 -11.27 -10.44
CA GLN A 382 -39.79 -11.76 -9.23
C GLN A 382 -38.87 -12.65 -8.37
N ALA A 383 -38.05 -13.52 -9.00
CA ALA A 383 -37.11 -14.37 -8.28
C ALA A 383 -36.05 -13.54 -7.55
N ILE A 384 -35.57 -12.47 -8.17
CA ILE A 384 -34.63 -11.54 -7.53
C ILE A 384 -35.28 -10.83 -6.35
N LEU A 385 -36.50 -10.28 -6.51
CA LEU A 385 -37.22 -9.62 -5.41
C LEU A 385 -37.50 -10.57 -4.22
N LYS A 386 -37.62 -11.86 -4.45
CA LYS A 386 -37.73 -12.85 -3.38
C LYS A 386 -36.46 -13.13 -2.60
N LEU A 387 -35.32 -12.70 -3.09
CA LEU A 387 -34.02 -12.78 -2.37
C LEU A 387 -33.93 -11.72 -1.28
N TYR A 388 -34.64 -10.60 -1.39
CA TYR A 388 -34.68 -9.61 -0.32
C TYR A 388 -35.29 -10.20 0.95
N PRO A 389 -34.83 -9.82 2.14
CA PRO A 389 -35.48 -10.19 3.40
C PRO A 389 -36.84 -9.54 3.52
N LYS A 390 -37.65 -10.09 4.39
CA LYS A 390 -38.93 -9.46 4.71
C LYS A 390 -38.70 -8.21 5.56
N PRO A 391 -39.53 -7.15 5.39
CA PRO A 391 -39.53 -6.03 6.32
C PRO A 391 -39.58 -6.50 7.78
N ASN A 392 -38.77 -5.92 8.64
CA ASN A 392 -38.74 -6.22 10.08
C ASN A 392 -39.05 -5.00 10.95
N THR A 393 -39.26 -3.84 10.32
CA THR A 393 -39.76 -2.61 10.95
C THR A 393 -40.86 -2.01 10.09
N ALA A 394 -41.65 -1.10 10.68
CA ALA A 394 -42.68 -0.38 9.93
C ALA A 394 -42.08 0.58 8.90
N GLY A 395 -40.81 1.01 9.11
CA GLY A 395 -40.22 2.02 8.30
C GLY A 395 -40.82 3.43 8.50
N ASP A 396 -40.69 4.27 7.50
CA ASP A 396 -41.31 5.57 7.46
C ASP A 396 -42.83 5.44 7.42
N ALA A 397 -43.57 6.29 8.12
CA ALA A 397 -45.00 6.16 8.34
C ALA A 397 -45.84 6.31 7.07
N VAL A 398 -45.31 6.90 6.01
CA VAL A 398 -46.00 7.12 4.73
C VAL A 398 -45.39 6.24 3.66
N SER A 399 -44.12 6.43 3.36
CA SER A 399 -43.45 5.73 2.28
C SER A 399 -43.09 4.27 2.59
N GLY A 400 -43.07 3.89 3.88
CA GLY A 400 -42.53 2.61 4.31
C GLY A 400 -41.00 2.47 4.08
N ALA A 401 -40.30 3.54 3.76
CA ALA A 401 -38.86 3.52 3.57
C ALA A 401 -38.11 3.11 4.84
N ASN A 402 -36.92 2.51 4.70
CA ASN A 402 -36.14 2.03 5.83
C ASN A 402 -36.88 0.98 6.69
N ASN A 403 -37.60 0.09 6.03
CA ASN A 403 -38.45 -0.95 6.65
C ASN A 403 -37.66 -2.22 7.05
N PHE A 404 -36.34 -2.21 6.84
CA PHE A 404 -35.44 -3.27 7.28
C PHE A 404 -34.27 -2.68 8.04
N ARG A 405 -33.94 -3.30 9.18
CA ARG A 405 -32.76 -2.93 9.99
C ARG A 405 -32.08 -4.17 10.50
N ASP A 406 -30.76 -4.19 10.42
CA ASP A 406 -29.95 -5.27 10.98
C ASP A 406 -28.61 -4.73 11.46
N VAL A 407 -27.87 -5.54 12.22
CA VAL A 407 -26.51 -5.28 12.63
C VAL A 407 -25.69 -6.52 12.32
N ILE A 408 -24.85 -6.44 11.32
CA ILE A 408 -23.96 -7.52 10.93
C ILE A 408 -22.56 -7.29 11.51
N LEU A 409 -21.79 -8.36 11.71
CA LEU A 409 -20.43 -8.27 12.23
C LEU A 409 -19.43 -8.52 11.10
N SER A 410 -18.70 -7.47 10.71
CA SER A 410 -17.53 -7.63 9.88
C SER A 410 -16.38 -8.13 10.74
N THR A 411 -15.74 -9.21 10.31
CA THR A 411 -14.63 -9.82 11.04
C THR A 411 -13.34 -9.72 10.27
N SER A 412 -12.24 -9.47 10.97
CA SER A 412 -10.91 -9.53 10.39
C SER A 412 -9.94 -10.25 11.32
N THR A 413 -9.01 -10.99 10.72
CA THR A 413 -7.93 -11.66 11.41
C THR A 413 -6.63 -11.40 10.67
N LEU A 414 -5.63 -10.93 11.38
CA LEU A 414 -4.28 -10.74 10.87
C LEU A 414 -3.32 -11.59 11.70
N TRP A 415 -2.40 -12.28 11.06
CA TRP A 415 -1.24 -12.93 11.68
C TRP A 415 0.01 -12.40 11.01
N GLN A 416 0.95 -12.03 11.84
CA GLN A 416 2.26 -11.59 11.39
C GLN A 416 3.35 -12.38 12.09
N PHE A 417 4.39 -12.70 11.36
CA PHE A 417 5.51 -13.45 11.86
C PHE A 417 6.81 -12.97 11.24
N ASP A 418 7.78 -12.66 12.08
CA ASP A 418 9.09 -12.17 11.71
C ASP A 418 10.20 -13.04 12.29
N VAL A 419 11.24 -13.27 11.52
CA VAL A 419 12.48 -13.90 11.98
C VAL A 419 13.66 -13.16 11.38
N LYS A 420 14.62 -12.79 12.23
CA LYS A 420 15.91 -12.22 11.81
C LYS A 420 17.04 -13.05 12.39
N ILE A 421 18.06 -13.34 11.58
CA ILE A 421 19.28 -14.02 11.98
C ILE A 421 20.48 -13.21 11.55
N ASP A 422 21.35 -12.92 12.53
CA ASP A 422 22.60 -12.20 12.32
C ASP A 422 23.76 -13.16 12.55
N GLN A 423 24.63 -13.29 11.55
CA GLN A 423 25.81 -14.15 11.59
C GLN A 423 27.09 -13.34 11.41
N HIS A 424 27.89 -13.25 12.45
CA HIS A 424 29.26 -12.75 12.39
C HIS A 424 30.20 -13.89 12.00
N PHE A 425 30.68 -13.92 10.76
CA PHE A 425 31.67 -14.90 10.31
C PHE A 425 33.05 -14.58 10.87
N THR A 426 33.42 -13.30 10.83
CA THR A 426 34.67 -12.73 11.38
C THR A 426 34.37 -11.35 11.96
N GLU A 427 35.35 -10.70 12.57
CA GLU A 427 35.25 -9.30 12.99
C GLU A 427 35.01 -8.32 11.81
N LYS A 428 35.18 -8.78 10.56
CA LYS A 428 35.08 -7.98 9.33
C LYS A 428 33.91 -8.37 8.44
N SER A 429 33.17 -9.41 8.77
CA SER A 429 32.19 -9.98 7.85
C SER A 429 30.95 -10.44 8.59
N THR A 430 29.81 -9.84 8.27
CA THR A 430 28.50 -10.10 8.86
C THR A 430 27.47 -10.36 7.76
N LEU A 431 26.60 -11.33 7.98
CA LEU A 431 25.42 -11.59 7.18
C LEU A 431 24.20 -11.46 8.07
N SER A 432 23.24 -10.64 7.67
CA SER A 432 21.91 -10.54 8.28
C SER A 432 20.86 -11.03 7.30
N GLY A 433 19.99 -11.91 7.75
CA GLY A 433 18.87 -12.41 6.96
C GLY A 433 17.56 -12.24 7.70
N ARG A 434 16.53 -11.77 7.02
CA ARG A 434 15.19 -11.57 7.57
C ARG A 434 14.15 -12.27 6.70
N TYR A 435 13.20 -12.90 7.35
CA TYR A 435 11.96 -13.43 6.79
C TYR A 435 10.79 -12.84 7.52
N SER A 436 9.90 -12.22 6.80
CA SER A 436 8.71 -11.56 7.31
C SER A 436 7.48 -12.00 6.53
N ASN A 437 6.39 -12.34 7.22
CA ASN A 437 5.17 -12.79 6.59
C ASN A 437 3.95 -12.22 7.29
N VAL A 438 3.00 -11.70 6.52
CA VAL A 438 1.65 -11.33 6.98
C VAL A 438 0.64 -12.21 6.27
N PHE A 439 -0.34 -12.67 7.02
CA PHE A 439 -1.56 -13.28 6.53
C PHE A 439 -2.74 -12.52 7.11
N ALA A 440 -3.54 -11.90 6.27
CA ALA A 440 -4.77 -11.23 6.67
C ALA A 440 -5.96 -11.89 5.98
N HIS A 441 -7.03 -12.03 6.73
CA HIS A 441 -8.31 -12.53 6.23
C HIS A 441 -9.41 -11.67 6.84
N GLY A 442 -10.29 -11.17 5.99
CA GLY A 442 -11.47 -10.44 6.41
C GLY A 442 -12.71 -10.95 5.71
N SER A 443 -13.84 -10.82 6.37
CA SER A 443 -15.14 -11.17 5.82
C SER A 443 -16.19 -10.22 6.37
N THR A 444 -16.92 -9.60 5.46
CA THR A 444 -18.17 -8.92 5.75
C THR A 444 -19.30 -9.88 5.45
N PRO A 445 -20.16 -10.24 6.42
CA PRO A 445 -21.26 -11.15 6.17
C PRO A 445 -22.29 -10.54 5.25
N THR A 446 -23.11 -11.41 4.68
CA THR A 446 -24.22 -11.04 3.83
C THR A 446 -25.29 -10.26 4.62
N VAL A 447 -25.81 -9.18 4.04
CA VAL A 447 -26.80 -8.32 4.68
C VAL A 447 -28.18 -8.97 4.67
N PHE A 448 -28.50 -9.66 3.58
CA PHE A 448 -29.84 -10.18 3.34
C PHE A 448 -29.95 -11.71 3.44
N GLY A 449 -29.05 -12.37 4.16
CA GLY A 449 -29.10 -13.81 4.40
C GLY A 449 -28.14 -14.64 3.54
N ASP A 450 -28.40 -15.93 3.42
CA ASP A 450 -27.49 -16.89 2.79
C ASP A 450 -27.23 -16.57 1.31
N GLY A 451 -26.17 -15.88 1.03
CA GLY A 451 -25.72 -15.56 -0.33
C GLY A 451 -25.99 -14.16 -0.82
N ASP A 452 -26.66 -13.34 -0.01
CA ASP A 452 -26.95 -11.96 -0.38
C ASP A 452 -26.04 -10.99 0.29
N THR A 453 -25.55 -10.05 -0.45
CA THR A 453 -24.86 -8.92 0.14
C THR A 453 -25.35 -7.64 -0.47
N TRP A 454 -25.60 -6.70 0.39
CA TRP A 454 -25.56 -5.31 0.05
C TRP A 454 -24.11 -4.89 0.08
N SER A 455 -23.56 -4.36 -1.00
CA SER A 455 -22.15 -3.99 -1.21
C SER A 455 -21.18 -4.63 -0.23
N ASP A 456 -20.13 -5.20 -0.57
CA ASP A 456 -19.01 -5.65 0.28
C ASP A 456 -19.11 -7.01 0.99
N GLY A 457 -20.00 -7.92 0.64
CA GLY A 457 -19.86 -9.31 1.06
C GLY A 457 -18.58 -9.97 0.57
N GLN A 458 -17.47 -9.25 0.74
CA GLN A 458 -16.15 -9.68 0.32
C GLN A 458 -15.51 -10.55 1.39
N ALA A 459 -15.02 -11.68 0.96
CA ALA A 459 -13.95 -12.36 1.68
C ALA A 459 -12.64 -12.03 0.97
N TYR A 460 -11.74 -11.35 1.64
CA TYR A 460 -10.40 -11.13 1.14
C TYR A 460 -9.40 -11.99 1.91
N THR A 461 -8.39 -12.43 1.24
CA THR A 461 -7.26 -13.13 1.84
C THR A 461 -5.98 -12.51 1.31
N GLU A 462 -5.26 -11.86 2.19
CA GLU A 462 -4.00 -11.23 1.83
C GLU A 462 -2.82 -11.99 2.40
N ARG A 463 -1.77 -12.08 1.61
CA ARG A 463 -0.48 -12.61 2.04
C ARG A 463 0.63 -11.70 1.58
N VAL A 464 1.45 -11.29 2.53
CA VAL A 464 2.64 -10.50 2.26
C VAL A 464 3.87 -11.27 2.71
N PHE A 465 4.89 -11.29 1.86
CA PHE A 465 6.23 -11.75 2.17
C PHE A 465 7.17 -10.57 1.97
N ASN A 466 7.97 -10.27 2.97
CA ASN A 466 9.02 -9.25 2.86
C ASN A 466 10.32 -9.84 3.40
N ASP A 467 11.19 -10.26 2.48
CA ASP A 467 12.43 -10.95 2.79
C ASP A 467 13.63 -10.06 2.51
N GLY A 468 14.61 -10.10 3.38
CA GLY A 468 15.82 -9.30 3.25
C GLY A 468 17.09 -10.09 3.55
N LEU A 469 18.14 -9.82 2.79
CA LEU A 469 19.49 -10.35 3.01
C LEU A 469 20.49 -9.23 2.85
N THR A 470 21.28 -8.98 3.90
CA THR A 470 22.33 -7.95 3.90
C THR A 470 23.65 -8.55 4.29
N TYR A 471 24.65 -8.45 3.40
CA TYR A 471 26.03 -8.84 3.66
C TYR A 471 26.90 -7.61 3.81
N THR A 472 27.62 -7.51 4.93
CA THR A 472 28.51 -6.42 5.26
C THR A 472 29.95 -6.93 5.35
N TYR A 473 30.87 -6.26 4.67
CA TYR A 473 32.29 -6.57 4.70
C TYR A 473 33.14 -5.32 4.93
N THR A 474 33.95 -5.33 5.98
CA THR A 474 34.83 -4.24 6.41
C THR A 474 36.29 -4.66 6.20
N PRO A 475 36.83 -4.58 4.96
CA PRO A 475 38.24 -4.99 4.68
C PRO A 475 39.23 -4.28 5.57
N SER A 476 38.98 -3.02 5.85
CA SER A 476 39.74 -2.19 6.80
C SER A 476 38.79 -1.28 7.58
N PRO A 477 39.18 -0.71 8.71
CA PRO A 477 38.34 0.23 9.47
C PRO A 477 37.88 1.48 8.68
N ARG A 478 38.48 1.72 7.50
CA ARG A 478 38.16 2.85 6.61
C ARG A 478 37.39 2.50 5.38
N THR A 479 37.08 1.22 5.18
CA THR A 479 36.39 0.73 3.98
C THR A 479 35.27 -0.20 4.37
N LEU A 480 34.11 0.02 3.77
CA LEU A 480 32.92 -0.77 3.98
C LEU A 480 32.33 -1.14 2.63
N LEU A 481 32.03 -2.42 2.46
CA LEU A 481 31.22 -2.95 1.38
C LEU A 481 29.94 -3.50 1.97
N THR A 482 28.80 -3.09 1.45
CA THR A 482 27.51 -3.67 1.82
C THR A 482 26.77 -4.13 0.58
N LEU A 483 26.19 -5.33 0.64
CA LEU A 483 25.35 -5.92 -0.41
C LEU A 483 23.99 -6.23 0.19
N THR A 484 22.92 -5.78 -0.46
CA THR A 484 21.55 -6.05 -0.01
C THR A 484 20.72 -6.67 -1.14
N ALA A 485 19.90 -7.64 -0.79
CA ALA A 485 18.89 -8.19 -1.67
C ALA A 485 17.58 -8.29 -0.90
N GLY A 486 16.52 -7.73 -1.46
CA GLY A 486 15.17 -7.76 -0.91
C GLY A 486 14.19 -8.35 -1.89
N LEU A 487 13.20 -9.04 -1.36
CA LEU A 487 12.04 -9.52 -2.08
C LEU A 487 10.80 -9.15 -1.28
N ASP A 488 9.92 -8.41 -1.91
CA ASP A 488 8.60 -8.12 -1.39
C ASP A 488 7.54 -8.71 -2.31
N ARG A 489 6.54 -9.38 -1.75
CA ARG A 489 5.46 -9.97 -2.53
C ARG A 489 4.15 -9.91 -1.78
N VAL A 490 3.17 -9.26 -2.39
CA VAL A 490 1.78 -9.28 -1.92
C VAL A 490 0.91 -10.09 -2.89
N THR A 491 -0.05 -10.81 -2.33
CA THR A 491 -1.15 -11.44 -3.07
C THR A 491 -2.44 -11.18 -2.32
N SER A 492 -3.41 -10.60 -3.01
CA SER A 492 -4.71 -10.25 -2.43
C SER A 492 -5.85 -10.65 -3.38
N PRO A 493 -6.25 -11.92 -3.39
CA PRO A 493 -7.48 -12.33 -4.04
C PRO A 493 -8.69 -11.93 -3.19
N SER A 494 -9.68 -11.35 -3.83
CA SER A 494 -10.98 -11.04 -3.24
C SER A 494 -12.09 -11.58 -4.12
N HIS A 495 -13.18 -12.01 -3.52
CA HIS A 495 -14.33 -12.51 -4.25
C HIS A 495 -15.62 -12.38 -3.42
N THR A 496 -16.76 -12.34 -4.11
CA THR A 496 -18.06 -12.41 -3.49
C THR A 496 -18.57 -13.85 -3.42
N ASN A 497 -19.48 -14.11 -2.51
CA ASN A 497 -20.15 -15.41 -2.37
C ASN A 497 -21.57 -15.42 -2.99
N TYR A 498 -21.81 -14.56 -3.98
CA TYR A 498 -23.12 -14.46 -4.61
C TYR A 498 -23.51 -15.74 -5.36
N PRO A 499 -24.81 -16.06 -5.40
CA PRO A 499 -25.29 -17.22 -6.15
C PRO A 499 -25.07 -17.05 -7.67
N SER A 500 -25.20 -18.14 -8.40
CA SER A 500 -25.15 -18.15 -9.86
C SER A 500 -26.37 -17.44 -10.45
N PRO A 501 -26.23 -16.69 -11.58
CA PRO A 501 -27.36 -16.02 -12.24
C PRO A 501 -28.46 -16.99 -12.67
N THR A 502 -28.12 -18.20 -13.09
CA THR A 502 -29.07 -19.23 -13.48
C THR A 502 -29.97 -19.70 -12.33
N SER A 503 -29.54 -19.48 -11.07
CA SER A 503 -30.37 -19.83 -9.89
C SER A 503 -31.68 -19.06 -9.78
N VAL A 504 -31.73 -17.85 -10.38
CA VAL A 504 -32.93 -17.01 -10.44
C VAL A 504 -33.58 -16.97 -11.84
N GLY A 505 -33.02 -17.72 -12.80
CA GLY A 505 -33.63 -17.84 -14.13
C GLY A 505 -32.95 -16.99 -15.22
N PHE A 506 -31.82 -16.32 -14.96
CA PHE A 506 -31.02 -15.73 -16.01
C PHE A 506 -30.54 -16.78 -17.01
N PRO A 507 -30.34 -16.41 -18.29
CA PRO A 507 -29.96 -17.38 -19.32
C PRO A 507 -28.51 -17.89 -19.11
N SER A 508 -28.33 -19.18 -19.37
CA SER A 508 -27.06 -19.88 -19.15
C SER A 508 -25.89 -19.36 -20.00
N TYR A 509 -26.17 -18.64 -21.09
CA TYR A 509 -25.09 -18.04 -21.90
C TYR A 509 -24.31 -16.98 -21.13
N LEU A 510 -24.89 -16.35 -20.10
CA LEU A 510 -24.17 -15.43 -19.23
C LEU A 510 -22.98 -16.14 -18.55
N GLU A 511 -23.24 -17.29 -17.92
CA GLU A 511 -22.20 -18.10 -17.26
C GLU A 511 -21.16 -18.62 -18.26
N GLN A 512 -21.58 -18.99 -19.46
CA GLN A 512 -20.68 -19.44 -20.54
C GLN A 512 -19.72 -18.32 -21.00
N ASN A 513 -20.10 -17.06 -20.76
CA ASN A 513 -19.29 -15.88 -21.07
C ASN A 513 -18.61 -15.28 -19.82
N GLY A 514 -18.57 -16.01 -18.71
CA GLY A 514 -17.80 -15.64 -17.53
C GLY A 514 -18.58 -14.93 -16.43
N VAL A 515 -19.88 -14.69 -16.59
CA VAL A 515 -20.77 -14.15 -15.56
C VAL A 515 -21.18 -15.29 -14.62
N VAL A 516 -20.35 -15.58 -13.65
CA VAL A 516 -20.49 -16.78 -12.80
C VAL A 516 -21.24 -16.52 -11.49
N ARG A 517 -21.50 -15.25 -11.18
CA ARG A 517 -22.22 -14.79 -9.99
C ARG A 517 -23.31 -13.81 -10.38
N MET A 518 -24.25 -13.58 -9.45
CA MET A 518 -25.34 -12.62 -9.67
C MET A 518 -24.79 -11.25 -10.09
N PRO A 519 -25.35 -10.64 -11.15
CA PRO A 519 -25.08 -9.26 -11.49
C PRO A 519 -25.58 -8.31 -10.40
N SER A 520 -24.99 -7.12 -10.33
CA SER A 520 -25.49 -6.02 -9.50
C SER A 520 -26.86 -5.58 -9.99
N ILE A 521 -27.82 -5.50 -9.08
CA ILE A 521 -29.17 -4.99 -9.35
C ILE A 521 -29.28 -3.65 -8.64
N ILE A 522 -29.19 -2.59 -9.41
CA ILE A 522 -29.08 -1.23 -8.89
C ILE A 522 -30.45 -0.55 -8.93
N MET A 523 -30.78 0.08 -7.81
CA MET A 523 -31.89 1.01 -7.66
C MET A 523 -31.28 2.39 -7.46
N PRO A 524 -31.17 3.21 -8.52
CA PRO A 524 -30.39 4.45 -8.44
C PRO A 524 -31.04 5.52 -7.54
N GLU A 525 -32.37 5.46 -7.37
CA GLU A 525 -33.07 6.43 -6.55
C GLU A 525 -33.44 5.88 -5.16
N ALA A 526 -33.41 6.80 -4.18
CA ALA A 526 -33.98 6.56 -2.88
C ALA A 526 -35.54 6.50 -3.00
N PRO A 527 -36.18 5.70 -2.18
CA PRO A 527 -35.66 5.04 -1.00
C PRO A 527 -35.20 3.59 -1.22
N TRP A 528 -35.30 3.05 -2.42
CA TRP A 528 -35.09 1.62 -2.69
C TRP A 528 -33.63 1.19 -2.52
N THR A 529 -33.42 0.02 -1.97
CA THR A 529 -32.09 -0.52 -1.73
C THR A 529 -31.69 -1.50 -2.82
N SER A 530 -30.57 -1.29 -3.45
CA SER A 530 -29.91 -2.19 -4.41
C SER A 530 -29.56 -3.54 -3.77
N ILE A 531 -29.37 -4.58 -4.60
CA ILE A 531 -28.91 -5.90 -4.16
C ILE A 531 -27.77 -6.37 -5.06
N PHE A 532 -26.82 -7.14 -4.52
CA PHE A 532 -25.63 -7.63 -5.21
C PHE A 532 -24.74 -6.52 -5.78
N ASP A 533 -24.75 -5.33 -5.17
CA ASP A 533 -23.84 -4.27 -5.61
C ASP A 533 -22.38 -4.70 -5.41
N GLN A 534 -21.60 -4.67 -6.49
CA GLN A 534 -20.27 -5.22 -6.53
C GLN A 534 -19.34 -4.46 -7.49
N CYS A 535 -19.25 -3.15 -7.32
CA CYS A 535 -18.12 -2.47 -7.94
C CYS A 535 -16.82 -3.05 -7.39
N CYS A 536 -15.90 -3.38 -8.31
CA CYS A 536 -14.50 -3.61 -7.97
C CYS A 536 -14.22 -4.80 -7.03
N VAL A 537 -15.15 -5.72 -6.90
CA VAL A 537 -14.98 -7.02 -6.23
C VAL A 537 -14.53 -8.08 -7.23
N ASP A 538 -14.24 -9.31 -6.81
CA ASP A 538 -13.61 -10.33 -7.65
C ASP A 538 -12.24 -9.88 -8.20
N THR A 539 -11.42 -9.36 -7.31
CA THR A 539 -10.08 -8.86 -7.63
C THR A 539 -9.01 -9.93 -7.42
N ASN A 540 -7.91 -9.79 -8.12
CA ASN A 540 -6.74 -10.63 -7.91
C ASN A 540 -5.47 -9.84 -8.16
N PHE A 541 -4.82 -9.45 -7.07
CA PHE A 541 -3.53 -8.77 -7.11
C PHE A 541 -2.42 -9.75 -6.76
N ALA A 542 -1.33 -9.67 -7.50
CA ALA A 542 -0.11 -10.39 -7.18
C ALA A 542 1.10 -9.57 -7.62
N HIS A 543 1.59 -8.72 -6.73
CA HIS A 543 2.71 -7.84 -6.99
C HIS A 543 3.99 -8.41 -6.38
N THR A 544 5.10 -8.19 -7.05
CA THR A 544 6.42 -8.61 -6.56
C THR A 544 7.43 -7.51 -6.85
N LEU A 545 8.12 -7.08 -5.81
CA LEU A 545 9.24 -6.15 -5.87
C LEU A 545 10.52 -6.88 -5.52
N GLY A 546 11.48 -6.90 -6.46
CA GLY A 546 12.86 -7.28 -6.16
C GLY A 546 13.71 -6.02 -6.00
N ASN A 547 14.44 -5.91 -4.90
CA ASN A 547 15.36 -4.81 -4.65
C ASN A 547 16.77 -5.37 -4.45
N TYR A 548 17.70 -4.90 -5.25
CA TYR A 548 19.11 -5.31 -5.20
C TYR A 548 19.98 -4.09 -5.09
N SER A 549 20.89 -4.14 -4.14
CA SER A 549 21.75 -2.98 -3.90
C SER A 549 23.16 -3.37 -3.42
N ALA A 550 24.26 -2.62 -3.75
CA ALA A 550 25.61 -2.71 -3.21
C ALA A 550 26.27 -1.33 -3.05
N SER A 551 26.81 -1.00 -1.90
CA SER A 551 27.49 0.26 -1.64
C SER A 551 28.93 0.02 -1.20
N PHE A 552 29.78 0.97 -1.54
CA PHE A 552 31.14 1.03 -1.06
C PHE A 552 31.37 2.40 -0.41
N SER A 553 31.85 2.38 0.82
CA SER A 553 32.25 3.59 1.55
C SER A 553 33.72 3.55 1.85
N TRP A 554 34.39 4.69 1.64
CA TRP A 554 35.82 4.85 1.89
C TRP A 554 36.10 6.16 2.62
N THR A 555 36.61 6.04 3.84
CA THR A 555 37.06 7.21 4.64
C THR A 555 38.53 7.50 4.44
N LYS A 556 38.87 8.66 3.89
CA LYS A 556 40.21 9.13 3.69
C LYS A 556 40.40 10.54 4.27
N GLY A 557 41.13 10.64 5.36
CA GLY A 557 41.36 11.93 6.03
C GLY A 557 40.06 12.51 6.56
N GLN A 558 39.66 13.64 6.00
CA GLN A 558 38.41 14.36 6.39
C GLN A 558 37.23 14.07 5.47
N GLN A 559 37.36 13.19 4.51
CA GLN A 559 36.32 12.82 3.56
C GLN A 559 35.88 11.40 3.76
N THR A 560 34.58 11.18 3.63
CA THR A 560 33.99 9.85 3.51
C THR A 560 33.25 9.81 2.18
N ILE A 561 33.84 9.10 1.22
CA ILE A 561 33.26 8.93 -0.11
C ILE A 561 32.47 7.65 -0.14
N LYS A 562 31.21 7.75 -0.50
CA LYS A 562 30.32 6.62 -0.75
C LYS A 562 29.96 6.59 -2.23
N PHE A 563 29.92 5.42 -2.82
CA PHE A 563 29.35 5.22 -4.15
C PHE A 563 28.66 3.88 -4.25
N GLY A 564 27.66 3.81 -5.08
CA GLY A 564 26.88 2.61 -5.22
C GLY A 564 25.85 2.70 -6.32
N GLY A 565 25.02 1.67 -6.38
CA GLY A 565 23.89 1.62 -7.28
C GLY A 565 22.82 0.66 -6.77
N GLU A 566 21.63 0.81 -7.29
CA GLU A 566 20.43 0.08 -6.92
C GLU A 566 19.68 -0.35 -8.16
N GLN A 567 19.07 -1.51 -8.11
CA GLN A 567 18.11 -1.96 -9.11
C GLN A 567 16.85 -2.48 -8.42
N ARG A 568 15.70 -1.99 -8.86
CA ARG A 568 14.38 -2.43 -8.46
C ARG A 568 13.69 -3.09 -9.65
N LEU A 569 13.03 -4.21 -9.40
CA LEU A 569 12.29 -4.98 -10.40
C LEU A 569 10.85 -5.10 -9.94
N PHE A 570 9.95 -4.50 -10.68
CA PHE A 570 8.52 -4.55 -10.40
C PHE A 570 7.84 -5.55 -11.34
N TYR A 571 7.05 -6.43 -10.77
CA TYR A 571 6.17 -7.36 -11.47
C TYR A 571 4.77 -7.22 -10.88
N ASN A 572 3.86 -6.64 -11.65
CA ASN A 572 2.49 -6.36 -11.22
C ASN A 572 1.54 -7.23 -12.02
N ASN A 573 0.86 -8.16 -11.33
CA ASN A 573 -0.25 -8.87 -11.90
C ASN A 573 -1.52 -8.30 -11.27
N PHE A 574 -2.43 -7.83 -12.10
CA PHE A 574 -3.61 -7.12 -11.64
C PHE A 574 -4.84 -7.57 -12.40
N PHE A 575 -5.93 -7.76 -11.69
CA PHE A 575 -7.25 -8.01 -12.23
C PHE A 575 -8.30 -7.40 -11.31
N GLN A 576 -8.96 -6.35 -11.77
CA GLN A 576 -10.05 -5.69 -11.07
C GLN A 576 -11.00 -5.07 -12.10
N PRO A 577 -11.88 -5.87 -12.69
CA PRO A 577 -12.88 -5.33 -13.60
C PRO A 577 -14.01 -4.65 -12.81
N ASN A 578 -14.52 -3.55 -13.35
CA ASN A 578 -15.76 -2.96 -12.84
C ASN A 578 -16.93 -3.88 -13.24
N TYR A 579 -17.76 -4.31 -12.27
CA TYR A 579 -18.92 -5.15 -12.52
C TYR A 579 -18.65 -6.36 -13.43
N PRO A 580 -17.73 -7.27 -13.06
CA PRO A 580 -17.35 -8.41 -13.89
C PRO A 580 -18.51 -9.39 -14.14
N ASN A 581 -19.47 -9.41 -13.22
CA ASN A 581 -20.67 -10.22 -13.36
C ASN A 581 -21.86 -9.44 -13.95
N GLY A 582 -21.65 -8.17 -14.30
CA GLY A 582 -22.65 -7.28 -14.85
C GLY A 582 -23.34 -6.40 -13.82
N LEU A 583 -24.00 -5.39 -14.35
CA LEU A 583 -24.84 -4.44 -13.64
C LEU A 583 -26.14 -4.27 -14.44
N PHE A 584 -27.27 -4.30 -13.77
CA PHE A 584 -28.57 -3.92 -14.32
C PHE A 584 -29.22 -2.89 -13.41
N SER A 585 -29.65 -1.78 -13.99
CA SER A 585 -30.27 -0.67 -13.31
C SER A 585 -31.76 -0.63 -13.55
N PHE A 586 -32.50 -0.33 -12.51
CA PHE A 586 -33.97 -0.24 -12.53
C PHE A 586 -34.37 1.09 -11.92
N ASP A 587 -34.40 2.11 -12.79
CA ASP A 587 -34.85 3.44 -12.44
C ASP A 587 -36.38 3.49 -12.29
N GLN A 588 -36.87 4.37 -11.44
CA GLN A 588 -38.32 4.63 -11.31
C GLN A 588 -38.92 5.19 -12.60
N ASP A 589 -38.19 5.83 -13.46
CA ASP A 589 -38.60 6.33 -14.79
C ASP A 589 -39.29 5.26 -15.64
N VAL A 590 -38.84 4.01 -15.49
CA VAL A 590 -39.41 2.88 -16.24
C VAL A 590 -40.90 2.73 -16.03
N THR A 591 -41.37 3.04 -14.84
CA THR A 591 -42.82 2.93 -14.49
C THR A 591 -43.46 4.28 -14.17
N ALA A 592 -42.84 5.40 -14.57
CA ALA A 592 -43.44 6.72 -14.51
C ALA A 592 -44.42 6.97 -15.68
N GLN A 593 -45.32 7.94 -15.58
CA GLN A 593 -46.26 8.30 -16.62
C GLN A 593 -45.58 8.75 -17.90
N ILE A 594 -44.62 9.64 -17.75
CA ILE A 594 -43.76 10.12 -18.84
C ILE A 594 -42.36 9.64 -18.57
N PRO A 595 -41.71 8.88 -19.50
CA PRO A 595 -40.34 8.49 -19.35
C PRO A 595 -39.46 9.70 -19.07
N PHE A 596 -38.50 9.59 -18.17
CA PHE A 596 -37.59 10.64 -17.71
C PHE A 596 -38.27 11.81 -16.96
N ASP A 597 -39.55 11.66 -16.57
CA ASP A 597 -40.24 12.63 -15.75
C ASP A 597 -41.02 11.91 -14.65
N THR A 598 -40.44 11.80 -13.48
CA THR A 598 -41.05 11.14 -12.32
C THR A 598 -41.92 12.08 -11.48
N ASP A 599 -42.18 13.28 -11.96
CA ASP A 599 -42.95 14.31 -11.25
C ASP A 599 -42.39 14.53 -9.83
N ASN A 600 -41.10 14.85 -9.77
CA ASN A 600 -40.30 15.02 -8.54
C ASN A 600 -40.29 13.79 -7.61
N GLY A 601 -40.26 12.57 -8.18
CA GLY A 601 -40.22 11.31 -7.42
C GLY A 601 -41.55 10.78 -6.93
N ILE A 602 -42.65 11.43 -7.30
CA ILE A 602 -44.01 10.96 -6.91
C ILE A 602 -44.44 9.75 -7.72
N GLN A 603 -43.99 9.67 -8.98
CA GLN A 603 -44.38 8.62 -9.93
C GLN A 603 -43.30 7.61 -10.18
N GLY A 604 -43.65 6.40 -10.47
CA GLY A 604 -42.76 5.31 -10.78
C GLY A 604 -42.19 4.63 -9.52
N ASN A 605 -41.67 3.41 -9.68
CA ASN A 605 -41.18 2.60 -8.59
C ASN A 605 -40.16 1.57 -9.11
N SER A 606 -38.92 1.63 -8.61
CA SER A 606 -37.81 0.79 -9.05
C SER A 606 -38.09 -0.71 -8.82
N PHE A 607 -38.74 -1.10 -7.72
CA PHE A 607 -39.15 -2.50 -7.53
C PHE A 607 -40.21 -2.96 -8.55
N ALA A 608 -41.07 -2.05 -9.01
CA ALA A 608 -42.06 -2.35 -10.07
C ALA A 608 -41.31 -2.56 -11.40
N GLY A 609 -40.37 -1.74 -11.74
CA GLY A 609 -39.49 -1.89 -12.92
C GLY A 609 -38.75 -3.23 -12.90
N LEU A 610 -38.14 -3.61 -11.78
CA LEU A 610 -37.49 -4.91 -11.63
C LEU A 610 -38.51 -6.06 -11.74
N LEU A 611 -39.68 -5.94 -11.12
CA LEU A 611 -40.71 -6.98 -11.15
C LEU A 611 -41.22 -7.31 -12.56
N ILE A 612 -41.30 -6.30 -13.44
CA ILE A 612 -41.69 -6.52 -14.84
C ILE A 612 -40.45 -6.82 -15.75
N GLY A 613 -39.24 -6.86 -15.15
CA GLY A 613 -38.02 -7.18 -15.86
C GLY A 613 -37.66 -6.11 -16.92
N TYR A 614 -38.10 -4.88 -16.76
CA TYR A 614 -37.78 -3.76 -17.65
C TYR A 614 -36.90 -2.78 -16.93
N GLY A 615 -35.58 -2.83 -17.24
CA GLY A 615 -34.59 -1.91 -16.70
C GLY A 615 -34.45 -0.65 -17.55
N ASP A 616 -33.71 0.30 -17.03
CA ASP A 616 -33.25 1.47 -17.80
C ASP A 616 -31.94 1.17 -18.54
N SER A 617 -31.00 0.54 -17.86
CA SER A 617 -29.69 0.23 -18.41
C SER A 617 -29.11 -1.05 -17.83
N GLY A 618 -28.07 -1.54 -18.49
CA GLY A 618 -27.26 -2.65 -17.98
C GLY A 618 -25.96 -2.75 -18.75
N SER A 619 -24.94 -3.32 -18.13
CA SER A 619 -23.64 -3.55 -18.76
C SER A 619 -22.91 -4.73 -18.14
N ILE A 620 -21.94 -5.28 -18.85
CA ILE A 620 -20.97 -6.23 -18.32
C ILE A 620 -19.58 -5.73 -18.70
N ASN A 621 -18.66 -5.72 -17.75
CA ASN A 621 -17.27 -5.42 -18.08
C ASN A 621 -16.51 -6.71 -18.41
N VAL A 622 -16.13 -6.87 -19.66
CA VAL A 622 -15.27 -7.96 -20.14
C VAL A 622 -13.85 -7.45 -20.18
N SER A 623 -13.04 -7.86 -19.20
CA SER A 623 -11.66 -7.41 -19.07
C SER A 623 -10.71 -8.59 -18.92
N GLN A 624 -9.44 -8.34 -19.22
CA GLN A 624 -8.37 -9.32 -19.06
C GLN A 624 -7.42 -8.91 -17.94
N SER A 625 -6.86 -9.90 -17.24
CA SER A 625 -5.79 -9.63 -16.29
C SER A 625 -4.55 -9.09 -17.00
N VAL A 626 -3.89 -8.11 -16.41
CA VAL A 626 -2.60 -7.59 -16.85
C VAL A 626 -1.46 -8.22 -16.05
N ALA A 627 -0.29 -8.30 -16.68
CA ALA A 627 0.93 -8.78 -16.05
C ALA A 627 2.10 -7.90 -16.49
N ASP A 628 2.31 -6.84 -15.73
CA ASP A 628 3.24 -5.77 -16.07
C ASP A 628 4.60 -5.94 -15.41
N LYS A 629 5.60 -5.38 -16.06
CA LYS A 629 6.97 -5.35 -15.60
C LYS A 629 7.60 -3.98 -15.86
N SER A 630 8.26 -3.43 -14.83
CA SER A 630 9.13 -2.26 -14.92
C SER A 630 10.44 -2.51 -14.20
N LYS A 631 11.43 -1.67 -14.47
CA LYS A 631 12.73 -1.66 -13.80
C LYS A 631 13.14 -0.24 -13.49
N GLU A 632 13.68 -0.05 -12.29
CA GLU A 632 14.34 1.18 -11.90
C GLU A 632 15.80 0.90 -11.63
N THR A 633 16.67 1.78 -12.06
CA THR A 633 18.12 1.67 -11.85
C THR A 633 18.65 3.03 -11.47
N GLY A 634 19.46 3.09 -10.43
CA GLY A 634 20.10 4.29 -9.97
C GLY A 634 21.56 4.04 -9.60
N PHE A 635 22.41 5.03 -9.87
CA PHE A 635 23.80 5.07 -9.40
C PHE A 635 24.07 6.39 -8.70
N TYR A 636 24.95 6.37 -7.72
CA TYR A 636 25.22 7.57 -6.96
C TYR A 636 26.69 7.65 -6.50
N VAL A 637 27.10 8.87 -6.21
CA VAL A 637 28.32 9.19 -5.46
C VAL A 637 27.98 10.28 -4.43
N GLN A 638 28.52 10.12 -3.23
CA GLN A 638 28.34 11.04 -2.11
C GLN A 638 29.68 11.27 -1.46
N ASP A 639 30.07 12.52 -1.20
CA ASP A 639 31.24 12.91 -0.38
C ASP A 639 30.78 13.67 0.86
N ASP A 640 30.96 13.07 2.02
CA ASP A 640 30.74 13.72 3.31
C ASP A 640 32.08 14.32 3.75
N TRP A 641 32.33 15.59 3.37
CA TRP A 641 33.59 16.29 3.57
C TRP A 641 33.55 17.17 4.80
N ARG A 642 34.32 16.81 5.81
CA ARG A 642 34.56 17.63 7.00
C ARG A 642 35.62 18.67 6.70
N VAL A 643 35.19 19.84 6.21
CA VAL A 643 36.09 20.95 5.81
C VAL A 643 36.98 21.40 6.99
N ASN A 644 36.39 21.44 8.18
CA ASN A 644 37.10 21.72 9.44
C ASN A 644 36.27 21.16 10.63
N ARG A 645 36.73 21.45 11.88
CA ARG A 645 36.05 20.93 13.09
C ARG A 645 34.60 21.41 13.28
N LYS A 646 34.17 22.46 12.56
CA LYS A 646 32.85 23.08 12.70
C LYS A 646 31.97 22.94 11.46
N LEU A 647 32.52 22.66 10.30
CA LEU A 647 31.79 22.65 9.04
C LEU A 647 32.00 21.33 8.32
N THR A 648 30.87 20.66 8.05
CA THR A 648 30.77 19.51 7.14
C THR A 648 29.96 19.90 5.92
N LEU A 649 30.37 19.50 4.74
CA LEU A 649 29.66 19.59 3.47
C LEU A 649 29.30 18.18 3.01
N ASN A 650 28.07 18.00 2.57
CA ASN A 650 27.57 16.77 1.98
C ASN A 650 27.33 17.03 0.49
N LEU A 651 28.13 16.45 -0.38
CA LEU A 651 28.10 16.65 -1.83
C LEU A 651 27.67 15.36 -2.49
N GLY A 652 26.50 15.36 -3.12
CA GLY A 652 25.91 14.16 -3.72
C GLY A 652 25.57 14.34 -5.19
N PHE A 653 25.67 13.27 -5.94
CA PHE A 653 25.14 13.18 -7.29
C PHE A 653 24.52 11.81 -7.48
N ARG A 654 23.30 11.78 -8.00
CA ARG A 654 22.61 10.56 -8.40
C ARG A 654 22.17 10.66 -9.86
N TYR A 655 22.27 9.57 -10.57
CA TYR A 655 21.70 9.39 -11.90
C TYR A 655 20.82 8.16 -11.90
N GLU A 656 19.57 8.33 -12.28
CA GLU A 656 18.57 7.25 -12.23
C GLU A 656 17.66 7.26 -13.43
N TRP A 657 17.07 6.10 -13.74
CA TRP A 657 16.04 5.95 -14.77
C TRP A 657 15.11 4.82 -14.44
N SER A 658 13.87 4.96 -14.93
CA SER A 658 12.83 3.93 -14.85
C SER A 658 12.42 3.52 -16.24
N THR A 659 12.36 2.21 -16.51
CA THR A 659 11.78 1.74 -17.75
C THR A 659 10.26 1.83 -17.66
N PRO A 660 9.56 2.27 -18.70
CA PRO A 660 8.11 2.17 -18.74
C PRO A 660 7.63 0.74 -18.58
N TYR A 661 6.41 0.56 -18.10
CA TYR A 661 5.79 -0.74 -17.97
C TYR A 661 5.66 -1.46 -19.31
N THR A 662 5.84 -2.76 -19.28
CA THR A 662 5.63 -3.65 -20.43
C THR A 662 4.74 -4.81 -20.01
N GLU A 663 3.59 -4.96 -20.67
CA GLU A 663 2.65 -6.04 -20.40
C GLU A 663 3.13 -7.35 -21.06
N ARG A 664 2.95 -8.50 -20.39
CA ARG A 664 3.46 -9.81 -20.80
C ARG A 664 2.92 -10.26 -22.17
N ARG A 665 1.63 -10.05 -22.40
CA ARG A 665 0.89 -10.47 -23.60
C ARG A 665 0.81 -9.38 -24.66
N ASN A 666 1.36 -8.17 -24.38
CA ASN A 666 1.22 -6.94 -25.14
C ASN A 666 -0.23 -6.43 -25.21
N ASN A 667 -1.06 -6.69 -24.20
CA ASN A 667 -2.42 -6.18 -24.08
C ASN A 667 -2.43 -4.74 -23.55
N SER A 668 -1.53 -3.91 -24.07
CA SER A 668 -1.41 -2.51 -23.71
C SER A 668 -1.36 -1.64 -24.95
N GLN A 669 -1.75 -0.40 -24.77
CA GLN A 669 -1.74 0.62 -25.81
C GLN A 669 -1.21 1.93 -25.23
N PHE A 670 -0.72 2.81 -26.09
CA PHE A 670 -0.24 4.14 -25.69
C PHE A 670 -0.49 5.15 -26.80
N SER A 671 -0.63 6.44 -26.40
CA SER A 671 -0.87 7.54 -27.35
C SER A 671 0.42 7.95 -28.06
N ASP A 672 0.32 8.18 -29.34
CA ASP A 672 1.29 8.93 -30.11
C ASP A 672 0.64 10.24 -30.60
N PHE A 673 0.88 11.33 -29.89
CA PHE A 673 0.32 12.64 -30.18
C PHE A 673 0.90 13.27 -31.47
N THR A 674 1.97 12.70 -32.02
CA THR A 674 2.64 13.16 -33.24
C THR A 674 2.30 12.31 -34.45
N GLY A 675 1.71 11.13 -34.25
CA GLY A 675 1.31 10.23 -35.29
C GLY A 675 0.11 10.74 -36.10
N ASP A 676 0.10 10.48 -37.40
CA ASP A 676 -1.05 10.79 -38.25
C ASP A 676 -2.22 9.85 -37.94
N SER A 677 -3.35 10.42 -37.49
CA SER A 677 -4.57 9.64 -37.21
C SER A 677 -5.17 8.95 -38.43
N GLY A 678 -4.89 9.46 -39.61
CA GLY A 678 -5.52 9.06 -40.85
C GLY A 678 -6.97 9.53 -41.01
N LEU A 679 -7.44 10.43 -40.12
CA LEU A 679 -8.77 11.03 -40.22
C LEU A 679 -8.77 12.24 -41.14
N GLY A 680 -9.67 12.24 -42.12
CA GLY A 680 -10.02 13.38 -42.93
C GLY A 680 -11.32 14.02 -42.40
N ILE A 681 -11.25 15.22 -41.85
CA ILE A 681 -12.46 15.98 -41.47
C ILE A 681 -12.71 17.05 -42.51
N ALA A 682 -13.93 17.06 -43.09
CA ALA A 682 -14.32 18.08 -44.04
C ALA A 682 -14.17 19.49 -43.49
N GLY A 683 -13.44 20.38 -44.20
CA GLY A 683 -13.20 21.77 -43.79
C GLY A 683 -11.95 21.96 -42.88
N VAL A 684 -11.24 20.90 -42.51
CA VAL A 684 -9.96 20.97 -41.81
C VAL A 684 -8.82 20.70 -42.77
N SER A 685 -7.90 21.68 -42.90
CA SER A 685 -6.70 21.50 -43.74
C SER A 685 -5.55 20.94 -42.91
N GLY A 686 -4.91 19.90 -43.38
CA GLY A 686 -3.76 19.24 -42.75
C GLY A 686 -4.12 17.89 -42.11
N ASN A 687 -3.09 17.13 -41.75
CA ASN A 687 -3.27 15.86 -41.06
C ASN A 687 -3.64 16.11 -39.59
N LEU A 688 -4.69 15.46 -39.13
CA LEU A 688 -5.02 15.41 -37.70
C LEU A 688 -4.01 14.48 -37.02
N LEU A 689 -3.32 15.03 -36.02
CA LEU A 689 -2.34 14.28 -35.25
C LEU A 689 -3.02 13.61 -34.05
N GLY A 690 -2.47 12.50 -33.64
CA GLY A 690 -2.92 11.68 -32.54
C GLY A 690 -3.35 10.30 -33.01
N THR A 691 -2.69 9.28 -32.55
CA THR A 691 -2.99 7.88 -32.91
C THR A 691 -2.71 6.96 -31.73
N THR A 692 -3.39 5.83 -31.72
CA THR A 692 -3.10 4.74 -30.78
C THR A 692 -2.02 3.84 -31.36
N ILE A 693 -1.02 3.52 -30.55
CA ILE A 693 -0.03 2.49 -30.83
C ILE A 693 -0.29 1.31 -29.91
N PHE A 694 -0.50 0.16 -30.48
CA PHE A 694 -0.59 -1.10 -29.73
C PHE A 694 0.80 -1.64 -29.42
N ALA A 695 0.98 -2.16 -28.22
CA ALA A 695 2.20 -2.86 -27.87
C ALA A 695 2.41 -4.07 -28.79
N SER A 696 3.66 -4.29 -29.15
CA SER A 696 4.10 -5.38 -30.00
C SER A 696 5.46 -5.90 -29.55
N PRO A 697 5.92 -7.06 -29.97
CA PRO A 697 7.26 -7.53 -29.63
C PRO A 697 8.39 -6.56 -30.00
N ALA A 698 8.18 -5.74 -31.07
CA ALA A 698 9.15 -4.74 -31.52
C ALA A 698 9.05 -3.41 -30.76
N LYS A 699 7.89 -3.05 -30.23
CA LYS A 699 7.63 -1.81 -29.49
C LYS A 699 6.67 -2.09 -28.34
N ARG A 700 7.20 -2.40 -27.16
CA ARG A 700 6.40 -2.86 -26.04
C ARG A 700 5.92 -1.74 -25.10
N SER A 701 6.51 -0.55 -25.21
CA SER A 701 6.23 0.60 -24.38
C SER A 701 6.64 1.91 -25.04
N ILE A 702 6.35 3.03 -24.42
CA ILE A 702 6.93 4.33 -24.72
C ILE A 702 8.45 4.33 -24.46
N PRO A 703 9.23 5.29 -25.01
CA PRO A 703 10.66 5.39 -24.73
C PRO A 703 10.97 5.63 -23.25
N THR A 704 12.08 5.07 -22.79
CA THR A 704 12.63 5.34 -21.46
C THR A 704 13.12 6.78 -21.36
N ASP A 705 12.83 7.44 -20.24
CA ASP A 705 13.42 8.73 -19.91
C ASP A 705 14.83 8.54 -19.31
N TRP A 706 15.81 9.22 -19.91
CA TRP A 706 17.23 9.07 -19.57
C TRP A 706 17.85 10.35 -18.98
N ASN A 707 17.07 11.38 -18.66
CA ASN A 707 17.60 12.70 -18.32
C ASN A 707 17.66 13.00 -16.82
N ASN A 708 17.46 12.02 -15.95
CA ASN A 708 17.29 12.20 -14.51
C ASN A 708 18.63 12.31 -13.76
N ALA A 709 19.25 13.48 -13.83
CA ALA A 709 20.44 13.82 -13.07
C ALA A 709 20.06 14.60 -11.81
N ALA A 710 20.43 14.10 -10.64
CA ALA A 710 20.00 14.58 -9.33
C ALA A 710 21.18 15.04 -8.46
N PRO A 711 21.74 16.25 -8.68
CA PRO A 711 22.75 16.83 -7.80
C PRO A 711 22.15 17.22 -6.45
N ARG A 712 22.94 17.06 -5.37
CA ARG A 712 22.57 17.38 -3.99
C ARG A 712 23.72 18.08 -3.28
N LEU A 713 23.38 19.09 -2.48
CA LEU A 713 24.29 19.85 -1.66
C LEU A 713 23.69 20.01 -0.28
N GLY A 714 24.48 19.67 0.75
CA GLY A 714 24.11 19.89 2.14
C GLY A 714 25.25 20.45 2.95
N PHE A 715 24.97 21.06 4.09
CA PHE A 715 25.94 21.49 5.06
C PHE A 715 25.44 21.29 6.49
N ALA A 716 26.36 21.00 7.40
CA ALA A 716 26.14 21.03 8.83
C ALA A 716 27.22 21.91 9.49
N TYR A 717 26.80 22.94 10.24
CA TYR A 717 27.70 23.89 10.90
C TYR A 717 27.51 23.85 12.42
N LEU A 718 28.53 23.36 13.12
CA LEU A 718 28.56 23.35 14.58
C LEU A 718 28.92 24.77 15.09
N ALA A 719 27.89 25.56 15.39
CA ALA A 719 28.07 26.92 15.88
C ALA A 719 28.71 26.93 17.27
N ASN A 720 28.27 26.01 18.15
CA ASN A 720 28.85 25.73 19.46
C ASN A 720 28.50 24.32 19.92
N ASP A 721 28.95 23.89 21.09
CA ASP A 721 28.78 22.53 21.61
C ASP A 721 27.29 22.12 21.86
N LYS A 722 26.34 23.05 21.63
CA LYS A 722 24.91 22.83 21.85
C LYS A 722 24.04 23.19 20.63
N LEU A 723 24.64 23.71 19.57
CA LEU A 723 23.89 24.20 18.40
C LEU A 723 24.54 23.79 17.11
N VAL A 724 23.84 23.05 16.29
CA VAL A 724 24.18 22.73 14.89
C VAL A 724 23.16 23.38 13.97
N ILE A 725 23.64 24.09 12.95
CA ILE A 725 22.83 24.69 11.88
C ILE A 725 23.01 23.81 10.64
N ARG A 726 21.89 23.33 10.08
CA ARG A 726 21.89 22.45 8.89
C ARG A 726 21.05 23.05 7.79
N GLY A 727 21.40 22.71 6.56
CA GLY A 727 20.59 23.04 5.40
C GLY A 727 21.12 22.35 4.16
N GLY A 728 20.27 22.31 3.13
CA GLY A 728 20.66 21.72 1.87
C GLY A 728 19.67 22.03 0.76
N ALA A 729 20.07 21.67 -0.46
CA ALA A 729 19.26 21.76 -1.66
C ALA A 729 19.64 20.62 -2.61
N GLY A 730 18.68 20.17 -3.41
CA GLY A 730 18.93 19.11 -4.38
C GLY A 730 17.82 18.96 -5.40
N VAL A 731 18.11 18.19 -6.43
CA VAL A 731 17.13 17.70 -7.39
C VAL A 731 16.76 16.28 -7.00
N TYR A 732 15.47 16.02 -6.93
CA TYR A 732 14.90 14.72 -6.58
C TYR A 732 13.89 14.33 -7.63
N TYR A 733 13.93 13.09 -8.06
CA TYR A 733 12.95 12.52 -8.96
C TYR A 733 12.08 11.56 -8.15
N GLY A 734 10.79 11.82 -8.14
CA GLY A 734 9.80 10.90 -7.55
C GLY A 734 9.43 9.80 -8.54
N MET A 735 8.85 8.74 -8.03
CA MET A 735 8.27 7.71 -8.90
C MET A 735 7.19 8.32 -9.78
N SER A 736 7.19 7.92 -11.05
CA SER A 736 6.07 8.17 -11.93
C SER A 736 4.90 7.35 -11.43
N VAL A 737 3.84 8.02 -11.00
CA VAL A 737 2.59 7.35 -10.67
C VAL A 737 1.97 6.88 -11.97
N ALA A 738 2.11 5.62 -12.23
CA ALA A 738 1.51 4.98 -13.40
C ALA A 738 0.28 4.18 -12.96
N THR A 739 -0.85 4.85 -12.78
CA THR A 739 -2.14 4.18 -12.55
C THR A 739 -2.56 3.33 -13.75
N ASN A 740 -2.04 3.64 -14.92
CA ASN A 740 -2.42 2.98 -16.19
C ASN A 740 -1.85 1.56 -16.38
N PHE A 741 -0.98 1.07 -15.49
CA PHE A 741 -0.50 -0.31 -15.59
C PHE A 741 -1.50 -1.32 -14.99
N GLN A 742 -2.46 -0.87 -14.21
CA GLN A 742 -3.43 -1.74 -13.53
C GLN A 742 -4.52 -2.27 -14.46
N TYR A 743 -4.72 -1.63 -15.60
CA TYR A 743 -5.78 -1.98 -16.51
C TYR A 743 -5.22 -2.34 -17.91
N PRO A 744 -5.80 -3.31 -18.59
CA PRO A 744 -5.49 -3.52 -19.99
C PRO A 744 -5.87 -2.25 -20.78
N GLY A 745 -5.19 -2.00 -21.88
CA GLY A 745 -5.59 -0.89 -22.74
C GLY A 745 -7.08 -0.98 -23.12
N THR A 746 -7.77 0.14 -23.32
CA THR A 746 -9.21 0.19 -23.60
C THR A 746 -9.66 -0.71 -24.77
N ALA A 747 -8.80 -0.93 -25.75
CA ALA A 747 -9.05 -1.89 -26.82
C ALA A 747 -9.09 -3.36 -26.33
N PHE A 748 -8.55 -3.67 -25.16
CA PHE A 748 -8.51 -5.02 -24.58
C PHE A 748 -9.56 -5.21 -23.48
N THR A 749 -10.47 -4.25 -23.36
CA THR A 749 -11.69 -4.31 -22.56
C THR A 749 -12.90 -4.14 -23.46
N ALA A 750 -14.05 -4.61 -23.02
CA ALA A 750 -15.32 -4.32 -23.65
C ALA A 750 -16.38 -4.15 -22.55
N SER A 751 -17.26 -3.21 -22.75
CA SER A 751 -18.39 -2.99 -21.84
C SER A 751 -19.69 -3.06 -22.62
N PRO A 752 -20.07 -4.28 -23.13
CA PRO A 752 -21.31 -4.41 -23.83
C PRO A 752 -22.50 -4.00 -22.98
N GLU A 753 -23.36 -3.17 -23.56
CA GLU A 753 -24.51 -2.62 -22.88
C GLU A 753 -25.76 -3.46 -23.13
N ALA A 754 -26.55 -3.68 -22.08
CA ALA A 754 -27.89 -4.23 -22.16
C ALA A 754 -28.87 -3.05 -22.30
N PHE A 755 -29.23 -2.76 -23.52
CA PHE A 755 -30.24 -1.75 -23.81
C PHE A 755 -31.64 -2.33 -23.65
N PHE A 756 -32.29 -2.07 -22.55
CA PHE A 756 -33.70 -2.44 -22.36
C PHE A 756 -34.63 -1.63 -23.29
N THR A 757 -34.17 -0.43 -23.68
CA THR A 757 -34.78 0.40 -24.69
C THR A 757 -33.74 1.07 -25.55
N LYS A 758 -34.06 1.41 -26.82
CA LYS A 758 -33.16 2.16 -27.74
C LYS A 758 -33.83 3.42 -28.30
N ASP A 759 -35.07 3.66 -27.92
CA ASP A 759 -35.91 4.72 -28.45
C ASP A 759 -36.68 5.47 -27.36
N GLY A 760 -36.09 5.61 -26.16
CA GLY A 760 -36.67 6.34 -25.05
C GLY A 760 -37.90 5.65 -24.45
N TYR A 761 -37.84 4.35 -24.27
CA TYR A 761 -38.91 3.50 -23.71
C TYR A 761 -40.17 3.33 -24.59
N LEU A 762 -40.08 3.65 -25.89
CA LEU A 762 -41.20 3.37 -26.81
C LEU A 762 -41.28 1.86 -27.12
N THR A 763 -40.14 1.18 -27.21
CA THR A 763 -40.09 -0.26 -27.44
C THR A 763 -39.10 -0.95 -26.53
N ARG A 764 -39.47 -2.12 -26.02
CA ARG A 764 -38.59 -2.97 -25.23
C ARG A 764 -37.63 -3.74 -26.17
N SER A 765 -36.33 -3.60 -25.96
CA SER A 765 -35.28 -4.24 -26.81
C SER A 765 -34.57 -5.40 -26.12
N ALA A 766 -34.58 -5.51 -24.79
CA ALA A 766 -34.04 -6.61 -24.01
C ALA A 766 -34.95 -6.99 -22.86
N THR A 767 -34.74 -8.17 -22.27
CA THR A 767 -35.44 -8.70 -21.09
C THR A 767 -34.41 -9.32 -20.13
N LEU A 768 -34.77 -9.54 -18.87
CA LEU A 768 -33.89 -10.27 -17.95
C LEU A 768 -33.64 -11.73 -18.40
N GLU A 769 -34.62 -12.35 -19.10
CA GLU A 769 -34.43 -13.66 -19.72
C GLU A 769 -33.48 -13.62 -20.92
N ASN A 770 -33.27 -12.45 -21.53
CA ASN A 770 -32.32 -12.25 -22.62
C ASN A 770 -31.76 -10.81 -22.63
N PRO A 771 -30.89 -10.47 -21.66
CA PRO A 771 -30.39 -9.09 -21.52
C PRO A 771 -29.47 -8.64 -22.63
N PHE A 772 -28.82 -9.56 -23.34
CA PHE A 772 -27.92 -9.26 -24.47
C PHE A 772 -28.36 -10.01 -25.71
N PRO A 773 -29.44 -9.58 -26.41
CA PRO A 773 -29.95 -10.29 -27.60
C PRO A 773 -28.94 -10.41 -28.75
N GLY A 774 -27.97 -9.50 -28.83
CA GLY A 774 -26.86 -9.53 -29.78
C GLY A 774 -25.65 -10.35 -29.33
N GLY A 775 -25.72 -10.97 -28.14
CA GLY A 775 -24.59 -11.62 -27.50
C GLY A 775 -23.69 -10.64 -26.72
N ILE A 776 -22.74 -11.17 -25.96
CA ILE A 776 -21.78 -10.39 -25.19
C ILE A 776 -20.57 -10.07 -26.05
N GLU A 777 -20.42 -8.80 -26.41
CA GLU A 777 -19.28 -8.34 -27.21
C GLU A 777 -17.97 -8.59 -26.48
N GLN A 778 -16.99 -9.11 -27.22
CA GLN A 778 -15.65 -9.39 -26.71
C GLN A 778 -14.65 -8.28 -27.13
N PRO A 779 -13.63 -8.01 -26.33
CA PRO A 779 -12.61 -7.04 -26.67
C PRO A 779 -11.98 -7.33 -28.04
N GLN A 780 -11.91 -6.32 -28.90
CA GLN A 780 -11.42 -6.51 -30.27
C GLN A 780 -9.89 -6.38 -30.37
N GLY A 781 -9.24 -5.85 -29.32
CA GLY A 781 -7.78 -5.67 -29.28
C GLY A 781 -7.28 -4.82 -30.44
N THR A 782 -6.23 -5.27 -31.08
CA THR A 782 -5.59 -4.53 -32.21
C THR A 782 -6.49 -4.32 -33.41
N LYS A 783 -7.65 -4.97 -33.51
CA LYS A 783 -8.62 -4.78 -34.58
C LYS A 783 -9.27 -3.39 -34.57
N TYR A 784 -9.30 -2.70 -33.43
CA TYR A 784 -9.75 -1.31 -33.39
C TYR A 784 -8.89 -0.36 -34.23
N GLY A 785 -7.64 -0.74 -34.52
CA GLY A 785 -6.74 0.07 -35.31
C GLY A 785 -6.29 1.35 -34.59
N LYS A 786 -5.85 2.33 -35.40
CA LYS A 786 -5.22 3.57 -34.88
C LYS A 786 -6.14 4.50 -34.11
N LEU A 787 -7.43 4.29 -34.16
CA LEU A 787 -8.47 5.13 -33.58
C LEU A 787 -9.15 4.48 -32.38
N ALA A 788 -8.50 3.52 -31.75
CA ALA A 788 -8.98 2.95 -30.50
C ALA A 788 -9.21 4.06 -29.46
N GLU A 789 -10.39 4.10 -28.86
CA GLU A 789 -10.76 5.11 -27.91
C GLU A 789 -9.85 5.06 -26.66
N TRP A 790 -9.57 6.22 -26.15
CA TRP A 790 -8.89 6.43 -24.88
C TRP A 790 -9.99 6.74 -23.86
N GLY A 791 -10.25 5.78 -22.96
CA GLY A 791 -11.21 5.94 -21.88
C GLY A 791 -10.72 6.90 -20.80
#